data_d5c932f42f118e2bffe6abd76524ad6c
#
_entry.id   d5c932f42f118e2bffe6abd76524ad6c
#
_cell.length_a   1.000
_cell.length_b   1.000
_cell.length_c   1.000
_cell.angle_alpha   90.00
_cell.angle_beta   90.00
_cell.angle_gamma   90.00
#
_symmetry.space_group_name_H-M   'P 1'
#
loop_
_entity.id
_entity.type
_entity.pdbx_description
1 polymer ?
#
loop_
_entity_poly.entity_id
_entity_poly.type
_entity_poly.pdbx_seq_one_letter_code
_entity_poly.pdbx_strand_id
1 'polypeptide(L)'
;MTLRQTVVHCGFLLPLFSLVSLTAHAQDATAYQTPPKALADLVTVPPTPGVMTGNGDVMLILEQASAPTIAELAQPELKLAGLRLNPANNGPSRARNVTGLKMKRIGQGNSADETPISGLPAMASVSYVQWSPDETKFAFANSTDSRIDLYVADVATATARQVGTVALNAVLGTPFHWMSDGKSLIVKAIPADRSPSAPEVSRVPGGPTTQENLGRKSQAPTYQDLLKNPSDERQFAYYATAQVMRIGLDGQATAIGQPGIIATADPSPNGQYVLVETVHTPFSYVVPVRRFPTKTDVYAVSGALVKTLNDGPLQDNVPYSPDGAPTGPRDFAWRADAPASVYYTVAQDNGDPKVKADIRDKVFMTEAPFQDSPKQIYAAAFRFEGFEWGNETVAIATEQWWQTRKTVSRVVNPQTGQATVLFDRSYEDRYTNPGQPDMKRNPNGREVLNLLPNNEILLLNAQGASPDGDRPFVSVLNLNTKKIRELWRSAAPYFERPVAVLDAARQLILTTRETPDENPNYYVRNLKARIAPVAVTSFPHPYPQLKGVQKQQLRYKRADGVDLTATLYLPANYKKEQGPLPTFLWAYPAEFKSKEAAGQVSGSPYQFNRISYWGAAAFVTMGYAILDNASIPIVGEGDKEPNDTYVEQLVASAKAAVDAGVRLGVVDSARVGVGGHSYGAFMTANLLTHSKLFRGGIARSGAYNRTLTPFGFQNEQRTYWQAPDVYNKMSPFMNADKMKSPLLLIHGEADNNTGTFPIQSERYYNALKGSGATTKLVFLPYESHGYTAKESLLHMLWEMNGWLDTYVKNPKAVAPAGQAGKLGGGK
;
A
#
# COMPACT_ATOMS: atom_id res chain seq x y z
N MET A 1 57.99 -51.64 -57.99
CA MET A 1 57.11 -52.78 -58.26
C MET A 1 55.70 -52.32 -58.07
N THR A 2 55.00 -52.27 -59.20
CA THR A 2 53.69 -51.70 -59.47
C THR A 2 52.58 -52.65 -59.01
N LEU A 3 51.56 -52.25 -58.29
CA LEU A 3 50.27 -52.97 -58.19
C LEU A 3 49.17 -52.09 -58.70
N ARG A 4 48.40 -52.58 -59.61
CA ARG A 4 47.23 -51.95 -60.27
C ARG A 4 46.01 -52.02 -59.34
N GLN A 5 45.29 -50.96 -59.26
CA GLN A 5 43.96 -50.88 -58.67
C GLN A 5 42.91 -51.33 -59.70
N THR A 6 41.98 -52.16 -59.21
CA THR A 6 40.75 -52.54 -59.93
C THR A 6 39.60 -51.80 -59.29
N VAL A 7 38.91 -50.94 -60.00
CA VAL A 7 37.75 -50.25 -59.59
C VAL A 7 36.48 -51.11 -59.85
N VAL A 8 35.78 -51.45 -58.75
CA VAL A 8 34.42 -51.98 -58.80
C VAL A 8 33.39 -50.90 -58.60
N HIS A 9 32.57 -50.60 -59.52
CA HIS A 9 31.41 -49.71 -59.40
C HIS A 9 30.26 -50.48 -58.72
N CYS A 10 29.92 -50.16 -57.56
CA CYS A 10 28.66 -50.52 -56.83
C CYS A 10 27.80 -49.26 -56.73
N GLY A 11 26.75 -49.20 -57.54
CA GLY A 11 25.74 -48.14 -57.45
C GLY A 11 24.89 -48.33 -56.25
N PHE A 12 24.97 -47.33 -55.30
CA PHE A 12 24.06 -47.23 -54.18
C PHE A 12 23.03 -46.15 -54.48
N LEU A 13 21.76 -46.56 -54.57
CA LEU A 13 20.58 -45.68 -54.51
C LEU A 13 20.43 -45.17 -53.07
N LEU A 14 20.72 -43.90 -52.81
CA LEU A 14 20.39 -43.23 -51.56
C LEU A 14 18.92 -42.73 -51.62
N PRO A 15 18.10 -43.08 -50.60
CA PRO A 15 16.80 -42.43 -50.44
C PRO A 15 17.00 -41.03 -49.94
N LEU A 16 16.43 -40.05 -50.65
CA LEU A 16 16.30 -38.66 -50.14
C LEU A 16 15.41 -38.63 -48.88
N PHE A 17 16.02 -38.62 -47.73
CA PHE A 17 15.34 -38.21 -46.52
C PHE A 17 15.26 -36.68 -46.51
N SER A 18 14.05 -36.14 -46.74
CA SER A 18 13.74 -34.75 -46.48
C SER A 18 13.85 -34.53 -44.97
N LEU A 19 14.96 -33.97 -44.50
CA LEU A 19 15.07 -33.40 -43.17
C LEU A 19 14.10 -32.20 -43.12
N VAL A 20 12.92 -32.42 -42.54
CA VAL A 20 12.12 -31.33 -41.99
C VAL A 20 12.88 -30.79 -40.78
N SER A 21 13.64 -29.73 -40.99
CA SER A 21 14.23 -28.96 -39.88
C SER A 21 13.10 -28.37 -39.08
N LEU A 22 12.71 -29.02 -37.99
CA LEU A 22 12.00 -28.37 -36.88
C LEU A 22 12.96 -27.33 -36.30
N THR A 23 12.88 -26.11 -36.82
CA THR A 23 13.47 -24.97 -36.19
C THR A 23 12.79 -24.83 -34.82
N ALA A 24 13.45 -25.31 -33.76
CA ALA A 24 13.16 -24.85 -32.42
C ALA A 24 13.46 -23.37 -32.45
N HIS A 25 12.43 -22.53 -32.54
CA HIS A 25 12.57 -21.12 -32.23
C HIS A 25 12.96 -21.02 -30.81
N ALA A 26 14.24 -20.74 -30.53
CA ALA A 26 14.62 -20.10 -29.27
C ALA A 26 13.73 -18.84 -29.20
N GLN A 27 13.01 -18.68 -28.09
CA GLN A 27 12.25 -17.45 -27.87
C GLN A 27 13.28 -16.31 -27.88
N ASP A 28 13.31 -15.52 -28.94
CA ASP A 28 14.07 -14.28 -28.95
C ASP A 28 13.62 -13.44 -27.78
N ALA A 29 14.55 -12.83 -27.06
CA ALA A 29 14.24 -11.92 -25.98
C ALA A 29 13.30 -10.83 -26.50
N THR A 30 12.05 -10.85 -26.04
CA THR A 30 11.03 -9.91 -26.53
C THR A 30 11.37 -8.53 -26.00
N ALA A 31 11.67 -7.57 -26.85
CA ALA A 31 11.82 -6.18 -26.45
C ALA A 31 10.51 -5.66 -25.81
N TYR A 32 10.61 -4.65 -24.95
CA TYR A 32 9.44 -4.00 -24.41
C TYR A 32 8.52 -3.51 -25.52
N GLN A 33 7.26 -3.86 -25.44
CA GLN A 33 6.22 -3.52 -26.42
C GLN A 33 5.36 -2.37 -25.93
N THR A 34 4.75 -1.63 -26.85
CA THR A 34 3.84 -0.53 -26.55
C THR A 34 2.42 -0.93 -26.97
N PRO A 35 1.41 -0.78 -26.10
CA PRO A 35 0.02 -1.05 -26.43
C PRO A 35 -0.53 0.00 -27.41
N PRO A 36 -1.76 -0.17 -27.92
CA PRO A 36 -2.43 0.87 -28.69
C PRO A 36 -2.39 2.24 -28.00
N LYS A 37 -2.27 3.31 -28.78
CA LYS A 37 -2.08 4.68 -28.27
C LYS A 37 -3.05 5.07 -27.15
N ALA A 38 -4.32 4.67 -27.25
CA ALA A 38 -5.34 4.98 -26.23
C ALA A 38 -5.01 4.40 -24.84
N LEU A 39 -4.31 3.27 -24.76
CA LEU A 39 -3.81 2.71 -23.51
C LEU A 39 -2.45 3.31 -23.12
N ALA A 40 -1.55 3.50 -24.10
CA ALA A 40 -0.22 4.04 -23.84
C ALA A 40 -0.27 5.45 -23.23
N ASP A 41 -1.14 6.30 -23.73
CA ASP A 41 -1.31 7.68 -23.25
C ASP A 41 -1.71 7.73 -21.76
N LEU A 42 -2.39 6.70 -21.23
CA LEU A 42 -2.78 6.65 -19.83
C LEU A 42 -1.58 6.44 -18.86
N VAL A 43 -0.51 5.85 -19.35
CA VAL A 43 0.72 5.60 -18.57
C VAL A 43 1.66 6.82 -18.59
N THR A 44 1.64 7.57 -19.71
CA THR A 44 2.63 8.62 -19.97
C THR A 44 2.23 10.00 -19.46
N VAL A 45 0.96 10.18 -19.09
CA VAL A 45 0.46 11.46 -18.55
C VAL A 45 0.93 11.62 -17.11
N PRO A 46 1.48 12.81 -16.73
CA PRO A 46 1.77 13.11 -15.34
C PRO A 46 0.50 13.03 -14.49
N PRO A 47 0.58 12.47 -13.28
CA PRO A 47 -0.57 12.44 -12.38
C PRO A 47 -0.98 13.86 -11.95
N THR A 48 -2.24 14.01 -11.51
CA THR A 48 -2.66 15.24 -10.82
C THR A 48 -1.73 15.49 -9.64
N PRO A 49 -1.22 16.73 -9.44
CA PRO A 49 -0.34 17.05 -8.34
C PRO A 49 -0.93 16.66 -6.98
N GLY A 50 -0.09 16.22 -6.07
CA GLY A 50 -0.46 16.06 -4.66
C GLY A 50 -0.65 17.43 -4.01
N VAL A 51 -1.41 17.47 -2.93
CA VAL A 51 -1.59 18.69 -2.12
C VAL A 51 -1.33 18.39 -0.66
N MET A 52 -0.59 19.25 0.01
CA MET A 52 -0.35 19.21 1.43
C MET A 52 -0.83 20.52 2.06
N THR A 53 -1.73 20.41 3.03
CA THR A 53 -2.27 21.54 3.79
C THR A 53 -1.63 21.61 5.18
N GLY A 54 -1.54 22.82 5.72
CA GLY A 54 -1.36 23.08 7.16
C GLY A 54 -2.68 23.51 7.77
N ASN A 55 -2.63 24.05 8.99
CA ASN A 55 -3.75 24.73 9.65
C ASN A 55 -3.91 26.18 9.16
N GLY A 56 -2.93 26.66 8.36
CA GLY A 56 -2.89 28.01 7.85
C GLY A 56 -3.59 28.21 6.52
N ASP A 57 -3.44 29.42 5.96
CA ASP A 57 -4.07 29.82 4.68
C ASP A 57 -3.25 29.41 3.44
N VAL A 58 -2.30 28.46 3.57
CA VAL A 58 -1.43 28.06 2.48
C VAL A 58 -1.50 26.55 2.26
N MET A 59 -1.59 26.14 1.00
CA MET A 59 -1.38 24.77 0.57
C MET A 59 -0.11 24.67 -0.27
N LEU A 60 0.57 23.53 -0.16
CA LEU A 60 1.65 23.14 -1.06
C LEU A 60 1.08 22.25 -2.15
N ILE A 61 1.48 22.49 -3.39
CA ILE A 61 1.18 21.69 -4.56
C ILE A 61 2.46 20.92 -4.91
N LEU A 62 2.36 19.59 -4.89
CA LEU A 62 3.47 18.68 -5.04
C LEU A 62 3.45 18.08 -6.44
N GLU A 63 4.29 18.57 -7.33
CA GLU A 63 4.39 18.09 -8.70
C GLU A 63 5.08 16.72 -8.74
N GLN A 64 4.48 15.76 -9.40
CA GLN A 64 4.99 14.40 -9.50
C GLN A 64 5.43 14.10 -10.94
N ALA A 65 6.55 13.39 -11.08
CA ALA A 65 6.93 12.82 -12.36
C ALA A 65 5.92 11.76 -12.82
N SER A 66 5.89 11.49 -14.12
CA SER A 66 5.29 10.29 -14.68
C SER A 66 6.02 9.03 -14.14
N ALA A 67 5.59 7.84 -14.59
CA ALA A 67 6.23 6.59 -14.19
C ALA A 67 7.76 6.63 -14.43
N PRO A 68 8.58 6.09 -13.50
CA PRO A 68 10.03 5.98 -13.70
C PRO A 68 10.34 5.08 -14.89
N THR A 69 11.55 5.19 -15.42
CA THR A 69 12.06 4.31 -16.46
C THR A 69 12.58 2.99 -15.88
N ILE A 70 12.70 1.96 -16.71
CA ILE A 70 13.34 0.70 -16.29
C ILE A 70 14.82 0.90 -15.94
N ALA A 71 15.48 1.89 -16.53
CA ALA A 71 16.87 2.24 -16.23
C ALA A 71 16.99 2.78 -14.79
N GLU A 72 16.01 3.55 -14.30
CA GLU A 72 15.96 3.99 -12.92
C GLU A 72 15.73 2.82 -11.96
N LEU A 73 14.87 1.85 -12.32
CA LEU A 73 14.68 0.64 -11.51
C LEU A 73 15.90 -0.27 -11.48
N ALA A 74 16.73 -0.23 -12.51
CA ALA A 74 17.96 -1.02 -12.63
C ALA A 74 19.17 -0.41 -11.88
N GLN A 75 19.01 0.75 -11.22
CA GLN A 75 20.06 1.33 -10.40
C GLN A 75 20.48 0.37 -9.27
N PRO A 76 21.75 0.43 -8.82
CA PRO A 76 22.22 -0.43 -7.75
C PRO A 76 21.35 -0.37 -6.51
N GLU A 77 20.93 -1.54 -6.03
CA GLU A 77 20.09 -1.73 -4.87
C GLU A 77 20.68 -2.78 -3.94
N LEU A 78 20.79 -2.48 -2.66
CA LEU A 78 21.11 -3.47 -1.64
C LEU A 78 19.86 -3.95 -0.94
N LYS A 79 19.78 -5.25 -0.70
CA LYS A 79 18.66 -5.95 -0.05
C LYS A 79 19.17 -6.51 1.28
N LEU A 80 18.95 -5.77 2.37
CA LEU A 80 19.54 -6.03 3.67
C LEU A 80 18.49 -5.89 4.78
N ALA A 81 18.38 -6.86 5.66
CA ALA A 81 17.49 -6.85 6.83
C ALA A 81 16.01 -6.54 6.50
N GLY A 82 15.53 -6.96 5.33
CA GLY A 82 14.17 -6.68 4.85
C GLY A 82 13.99 -5.30 4.22
N LEU A 83 15.09 -4.54 4.06
CA LEU A 83 15.12 -3.23 3.42
C LEU A 83 15.66 -3.32 2.00
N ARG A 84 15.26 -2.35 1.18
CA ARG A 84 15.85 -2.06 -0.12
C ARG A 84 16.41 -0.64 -0.10
N LEU A 85 17.68 -0.50 -0.17
CA LEU A 85 18.36 0.78 -0.05
C LEU A 85 19.23 1.09 -1.27
N ASN A 86 19.40 2.38 -1.53
CA ASN A 86 20.33 2.88 -2.53
C ASN A 86 21.70 3.13 -1.84
N PRO A 87 22.72 2.35 -2.18
CA PRO A 87 24.04 2.48 -1.56
C PRO A 87 24.74 3.80 -1.89
N ALA A 88 24.36 4.48 -2.97
CA ALA A 88 25.01 5.71 -3.39
C ALA A 88 24.64 6.90 -2.48
N ASN A 89 23.37 6.98 -2.02
CA ASN A 89 22.88 8.15 -1.29
C ASN A 89 22.37 7.87 0.12
N ASN A 90 22.43 6.63 0.63
CA ASN A 90 21.89 6.24 1.95
C ASN A 90 20.40 6.54 2.13
N GLY A 91 19.62 6.34 1.08
CA GLY A 91 18.17 6.44 1.10
C GLY A 91 17.49 5.14 0.72
N PRO A 92 16.15 5.11 0.73
CA PRO A 92 15.39 3.99 0.17
C PRO A 92 15.63 3.92 -1.34
N SER A 93 15.77 2.70 -1.88
CA SER A 93 15.81 2.52 -3.33
C SER A 93 14.44 2.77 -3.94
N ARG A 94 14.43 3.22 -5.22
CA ARG A 94 13.20 3.38 -6.02
C ARG A 94 12.13 4.28 -5.38
N ALA A 95 12.57 5.28 -4.59
CA ALA A 95 11.68 6.25 -3.98
C ALA A 95 10.98 7.08 -5.08
N ARG A 96 9.67 7.28 -4.94
CA ARG A 96 8.92 8.23 -5.77
C ARG A 96 8.99 9.59 -5.12
N ASN A 97 9.73 10.49 -5.73
CA ASN A 97 9.95 11.83 -5.24
C ASN A 97 9.15 12.85 -6.03
N VAL A 98 8.90 13.98 -5.39
CA VAL A 98 8.26 15.16 -5.98
C VAL A 98 9.30 15.91 -6.78
N THR A 99 8.95 16.35 -8.00
CA THR A 99 9.86 17.00 -8.94
C THR A 99 9.79 18.53 -8.89
N GLY A 100 8.75 19.08 -8.27
CA GLY A 100 8.57 20.52 -8.10
C GLY A 100 7.60 20.83 -6.98
N LEU A 101 7.77 22.00 -6.39
CA LEU A 101 6.93 22.52 -5.32
C LEU A 101 6.37 23.87 -5.72
N LYS A 102 5.06 24.03 -5.51
CA LYS A 102 4.38 25.34 -5.61
C LYS A 102 3.59 25.56 -4.34
N MET A 103 3.29 26.79 -4.04
CA MET A 103 2.36 27.12 -2.98
C MET A 103 1.20 27.97 -3.51
N LYS A 104 0.08 27.91 -2.81
CA LYS A 104 -1.13 28.65 -3.14
C LYS A 104 -1.85 29.10 -1.86
N ARG A 105 -2.37 30.34 -1.85
CA ARG A 105 -3.18 30.83 -0.73
C ARG A 105 -4.62 30.37 -0.89
N ILE A 106 -5.15 29.74 0.15
CA ILE A 106 -6.51 29.14 0.16
C ILE A 106 -7.58 30.23 0.22
N GLY A 107 -7.41 31.25 1.10
CA GLY A 107 -8.41 32.29 1.33
C GLY A 107 -8.68 33.23 0.14
N GLN A 108 -7.77 33.25 -0.83
CA GLN A 108 -7.92 34.03 -2.08
C GLN A 108 -8.64 33.25 -3.18
N GLY A 109 -9.01 32.01 -2.93
CA GLY A 109 -9.69 31.14 -3.89
C GLY A 109 -8.89 30.93 -5.19
N ASN A 110 -9.59 30.76 -6.31
CA ASN A 110 -8.95 30.48 -7.59
C ASN A 110 -8.28 31.72 -8.23
N SER A 111 -8.48 32.91 -7.65
CA SER A 111 -7.84 34.15 -8.13
C SER A 111 -6.37 34.29 -7.73
N ALA A 112 -5.91 33.51 -6.71
CA ALA A 112 -4.49 33.47 -6.35
C ALA A 112 -3.70 32.62 -7.34
N ASP A 113 -2.56 33.16 -7.78
CA ASP A 113 -1.62 32.40 -8.62
C ASP A 113 -0.93 31.30 -7.81
N GLU A 114 -0.58 30.22 -8.50
CA GLU A 114 0.33 29.22 -7.97
C GLU A 114 1.75 29.76 -8.02
N THR A 115 2.37 29.97 -6.87
CA THR A 115 3.73 30.50 -6.76
C THR A 115 4.73 29.34 -6.70
N PRO A 116 5.60 29.16 -7.70
CA PRO A 116 6.67 28.19 -7.65
C PRO A 116 7.65 28.48 -6.50
N ILE A 117 8.13 27.45 -5.82
CA ILE A 117 9.19 27.60 -4.84
C ILE A 117 10.53 27.74 -5.58
N SER A 118 11.15 28.92 -5.44
CA SER A 118 12.49 29.19 -5.97
C SER A 118 13.59 28.57 -5.11
N GLY A 119 14.82 28.47 -5.65
CA GLY A 119 15.97 27.92 -4.91
C GLY A 119 15.98 26.38 -4.81
N LEU A 120 15.09 25.70 -5.53
CA LEU A 120 15.18 24.25 -5.69
C LEU A 120 16.35 23.86 -6.63
N PRO A 121 17.00 22.70 -6.44
CA PRO A 121 17.94 22.18 -7.42
C PRO A 121 17.29 21.99 -8.80
N ALA A 122 18.09 22.10 -9.88
CA ALA A 122 17.59 21.97 -11.25
C ALA A 122 16.87 20.62 -11.54
N MET A 123 17.33 19.54 -10.88
CA MET A 123 16.69 18.22 -10.88
C MET A 123 16.21 17.92 -9.47
N ALA A 124 15.18 18.62 -9.02
CA ALA A 124 14.64 18.42 -7.69
C ALA A 124 14.05 17.01 -7.53
N SER A 125 14.40 16.35 -6.44
CA SER A 125 13.92 15.02 -6.06
C SER A 125 13.53 15.08 -4.59
N VAL A 126 12.35 15.70 -4.34
CA VAL A 126 11.89 16.12 -3.02
C VAL A 126 11.10 15.01 -2.33
N SER A 127 11.40 14.80 -1.04
CA SER A 127 10.71 13.86 -0.16
C SER A 127 10.63 14.41 1.28
N TYR A 128 9.85 13.74 2.13
CA TYR A 128 9.71 14.07 3.56
C TYR A 128 9.32 15.53 3.85
N VAL A 129 8.41 16.11 3.05
CA VAL A 129 7.96 17.51 3.27
C VAL A 129 7.26 17.63 4.62
N GLN A 130 7.68 18.59 5.47
CA GLN A 130 7.11 18.84 6.80
C GLN A 130 7.00 20.33 7.06
N TRP A 131 5.83 20.78 7.52
CA TRP A 131 5.63 22.14 8.00
C TRP A 131 6.39 22.39 9.31
N SER A 132 6.93 23.60 9.47
CA SER A 132 7.43 24.08 10.77
C SER A 132 6.26 24.18 11.78
N PRO A 133 6.53 24.20 13.10
CA PRO A 133 5.48 24.32 14.10
C PRO A 133 4.53 25.50 13.89
N ASP A 134 5.05 26.64 13.46
CA ASP A 134 4.34 27.89 13.18
C ASP A 134 3.85 28.04 11.72
N GLU A 135 4.12 27.02 10.88
CA GLU A 135 3.79 26.97 9.46
C GLU A 135 4.32 28.16 8.61
N THR A 136 5.26 28.92 9.15
CA THR A 136 5.96 29.98 8.38
C THR A 136 6.99 29.43 7.41
N LYS A 137 7.38 28.16 7.60
CA LYS A 137 8.36 27.41 6.80
C LYS A 137 7.93 25.99 6.59
N PHE A 138 8.56 25.31 5.66
CA PHE A 138 8.53 23.85 5.57
C PHE A 138 9.91 23.33 5.23
N ALA A 139 10.24 22.15 5.79
CA ALA A 139 11.47 21.43 5.50
C ALA A 139 11.20 20.28 4.55
N PHE A 140 12.20 19.88 3.79
CA PHE A 140 12.16 18.71 2.93
C PHE A 140 13.56 18.15 2.69
N ALA A 141 13.62 16.90 2.32
CA ALA A 141 14.85 16.26 1.82
C ALA A 141 14.89 16.35 0.30
N ASN A 142 16.06 16.66 -0.25
CA ASN A 142 16.33 16.55 -1.69
C ASN A 142 17.36 15.46 -1.94
N SER A 143 16.98 14.44 -2.70
CA SER A 143 17.86 13.32 -3.06
C SER A 143 18.62 13.62 -4.34
N THR A 144 19.93 13.40 -4.30
CA THR A 144 20.81 13.38 -5.48
C THR A 144 21.30 11.96 -5.73
N ASP A 145 22.09 11.76 -6.76
CA ASP A 145 22.70 10.45 -7.06
C ASP A 145 23.64 9.97 -5.94
N SER A 146 24.19 10.86 -5.13
CA SER A 146 25.26 10.54 -4.16
C SER A 146 24.91 10.87 -2.71
N ARG A 147 23.86 11.65 -2.43
CA ARG A 147 23.51 12.07 -1.07
C ARG A 147 22.07 12.59 -0.97
N ILE A 148 21.61 12.74 0.24
CA ILE A 148 20.33 13.38 0.57
C ILE A 148 20.63 14.62 1.40
N ASP A 149 20.12 15.78 0.95
CA ASP A 149 20.35 17.08 1.57
C ASP A 149 19.08 17.62 2.23
N LEU A 150 19.26 18.35 3.34
CA LEU A 150 18.17 19.06 4.02
C LEU A 150 17.95 20.43 3.39
N TYR A 151 16.71 20.74 3.07
CA TYR A 151 16.26 22.06 2.60
C TYR A 151 15.18 22.61 3.50
N VAL A 152 15.12 23.94 3.60
CA VAL A 152 14.02 24.66 4.23
C VAL A 152 13.56 25.75 3.28
N ALA A 153 12.24 25.85 3.09
CA ALA A 153 11.60 26.91 2.32
C ALA A 153 10.84 27.86 3.26
N ASP A 154 10.91 29.14 2.96
CA ASP A 154 10.17 30.20 3.65
C ASP A 154 8.88 30.51 2.88
N VAL A 155 7.75 30.49 3.59
CA VAL A 155 6.40 30.67 3.00
C VAL A 155 6.18 32.12 2.52
N ALA A 156 6.76 33.11 3.21
CA ALA A 156 6.55 34.51 2.84
C ALA A 156 7.26 34.87 1.55
N THR A 157 8.45 34.31 1.31
CA THR A 157 9.29 34.60 0.13
C THR A 157 9.18 33.56 -0.98
N ALA A 158 8.55 32.42 -0.73
CA ALA A 158 8.55 31.27 -1.63
C ALA A 158 9.94 30.83 -2.08
N THR A 159 10.91 30.85 -1.15
CA THR A 159 12.31 30.56 -1.46
C THR A 159 12.84 29.44 -0.57
N ALA A 160 13.39 28.40 -1.18
CA ALA A 160 14.06 27.30 -0.52
C ALA A 160 15.58 27.51 -0.50
N ARG A 161 16.22 26.98 0.51
CA ARG A 161 17.68 26.92 0.61
C ARG A 161 18.13 25.65 1.32
N GLN A 162 19.29 25.19 1.02
CA GLN A 162 19.93 24.09 1.75
C GLN A 162 20.31 24.56 3.18
N VAL A 163 20.12 23.65 4.16
CA VAL A 163 20.44 23.91 5.56
C VAL A 163 21.59 23.01 5.99
N GLY A 164 22.74 23.60 6.30
CA GLY A 164 23.96 22.89 6.67
C GLY A 164 24.58 22.11 5.50
N THR A 165 25.59 21.32 5.82
CA THR A 165 26.37 20.52 4.85
C THR A 165 26.33 19.03 5.14
N VAL A 166 25.64 18.61 6.21
CA VAL A 166 25.54 17.20 6.59
C VAL A 166 24.65 16.44 5.59
N ALA A 167 25.09 15.24 5.22
CA ALA A 167 24.28 14.34 4.42
C ALA A 167 23.32 13.57 5.34
N LEU A 168 22.05 13.50 4.97
CA LEU A 168 21.03 12.76 5.71
C LEU A 168 21.17 11.26 5.48
N ASN A 169 20.85 10.47 6.51
CA ASN A 169 20.68 9.03 6.41
C ASN A 169 19.18 8.69 6.50
N ALA A 170 18.59 8.27 5.40
CA ALA A 170 17.20 7.89 5.28
C ALA A 170 16.98 6.37 5.09
N VAL A 171 17.94 5.54 5.45
CA VAL A 171 17.85 4.07 5.36
C VAL A 171 16.74 3.53 6.26
N LEU A 172 16.59 4.11 7.46
CA LEU A 172 15.54 3.72 8.43
C LEU A 172 14.55 4.87 8.63
N GLY A 173 13.57 5.01 7.73
CA GLY A 173 12.45 5.93 7.88
C GLY A 173 12.83 7.41 7.76
N THR A 174 12.04 8.27 8.39
CA THR A 174 12.13 9.74 8.26
C THR A 174 13.46 10.26 8.79
N PRO A 175 14.22 11.04 7.99
CA PRO A 175 15.57 11.47 8.38
C PRO A 175 15.61 12.74 9.22
N PHE A 176 14.50 13.46 9.43
CA PHE A 176 14.49 14.68 10.24
C PHE A 176 13.11 14.98 10.84
N HIS A 177 13.10 15.77 11.91
CA HIS A 177 11.91 16.34 12.55
C HIS A 177 12.17 17.77 13.01
N TRP A 178 11.18 18.66 12.89
CA TRP A 178 11.25 20.00 13.43
C TRP A 178 11.31 19.98 14.96
N MET A 179 12.14 20.86 15.53
CA MET A 179 12.06 21.23 16.93
C MET A 179 10.90 22.21 17.13
N SER A 180 10.32 22.22 18.33
CA SER A 180 9.21 23.10 18.69
C SER A 180 9.54 24.60 18.60
N ASP A 181 10.83 24.96 18.57
CA ASP A 181 11.28 26.34 18.40
C ASP A 181 11.10 26.88 16.97
N GLY A 182 10.80 26.00 15.97
CA GLY A 182 10.71 26.36 14.57
C GLY A 182 12.00 26.92 13.95
N LYS A 183 13.13 26.82 14.68
CA LYS A 183 14.45 27.37 14.29
C LYS A 183 15.52 26.32 14.15
N SER A 184 15.23 25.07 14.53
CA SER A 184 16.16 23.96 14.41
C SER A 184 15.41 22.65 14.10
N LEU A 185 16.15 21.66 13.64
CA LEU A 185 15.67 20.31 13.32
C LEU A 185 16.55 19.26 14.00
N ILE A 186 15.94 18.16 14.42
CA ILE A 186 16.65 16.90 14.73
C ILE A 186 16.79 16.14 13.43
N VAL A 187 18.01 15.69 13.10
CA VAL A 187 18.30 14.95 11.88
C VAL A 187 19.06 13.66 12.18
N LYS A 188 18.91 12.68 11.32
CA LYS A 188 19.77 11.50 11.24
C LYS A 188 20.80 11.74 10.14
N ALA A 189 22.01 12.04 10.51
CA ALA A 189 23.11 12.35 9.59
C ALA A 189 24.00 11.14 9.36
N ILE A 190 24.63 11.04 8.19
CA ILE A 190 25.73 10.10 7.97
C ILE A 190 26.88 10.55 8.86
N PRO A 191 27.48 9.66 9.71
CA PRO A 191 28.58 10.03 10.59
C PRO A 191 29.77 10.60 9.79
N ALA A 192 30.36 11.70 10.27
CA ALA A 192 31.45 12.39 9.57
C ALA A 192 32.73 11.55 9.51
N ASP A 193 32.95 10.68 10.47
CA ASP A 193 34.08 9.76 10.59
C ASP A 193 33.83 8.39 9.94
N ARG A 194 32.69 8.20 9.27
CA ARG A 194 32.40 6.97 8.54
C ARG A 194 33.47 6.72 7.47
N SER A 195 34.01 5.49 7.41
CA SER A 195 34.90 5.08 6.32
C SER A 195 34.34 5.48 4.95
N PRO A 196 35.13 6.10 4.07
CA PRO A 196 34.64 6.49 2.74
C PRO A 196 34.25 5.29 1.86
N SER A 197 34.80 4.11 2.13
CA SER A 197 34.50 2.89 1.41
C SER A 197 33.62 1.97 2.25
N ALA A 198 32.53 1.48 1.66
CA ALA A 198 31.72 0.43 2.26
C ALA A 198 32.57 -0.86 2.44
N PRO A 199 32.22 -1.71 3.41
CA PRO A 199 32.87 -3.00 3.60
C PRO A 199 32.86 -3.81 2.30
N GLU A 200 33.99 -4.37 1.93
CA GLU A 200 34.11 -5.21 0.75
C GLU A 200 33.22 -6.45 0.87
N VAL A 201 32.50 -6.72 -0.22
CA VAL A 201 31.78 -7.97 -0.40
C VAL A 201 32.65 -8.92 -1.20
N SER A 202 33.17 -9.94 -0.52
CA SER A 202 33.87 -11.00 -1.24
C SER A 202 32.92 -11.67 -2.25
N ARG A 203 33.35 -11.77 -3.50
CA ARG A 203 32.67 -12.57 -4.52
C ARG A 203 32.66 -14.06 -4.19
N VAL A 204 33.67 -14.49 -3.41
CA VAL A 204 33.77 -15.86 -2.93
C VAL A 204 33.06 -15.96 -1.59
N PRO A 205 31.98 -16.74 -1.46
CA PRO A 205 31.31 -16.93 -0.18
C PRO A 205 32.27 -17.50 0.87
N GLY A 206 32.29 -16.92 2.06
CA GLY A 206 33.11 -17.43 3.19
C GLY A 206 32.57 -18.74 3.79
N GLY A 207 31.35 -19.15 3.39
CA GLY A 207 30.66 -20.35 3.84
C GLY A 207 29.23 -20.42 3.34
N PRO A 208 28.50 -21.50 3.68
CA PRO A 208 27.08 -21.64 3.35
C PRO A 208 26.22 -20.67 4.18
N THR A 209 25.04 -20.33 3.67
CA THR A 209 24.01 -19.67 4.48
C THR A 209 23.35 -20.71 5.37
N THR A 210 23.38 -20.50 6.69
CA THR A 210 22.80 -21.42 7.67
C THR A 210 21.69 -20.74 8.46
N GLN A 211 20.56 -21.44 8.62
CA GLN A 211 19.49 -21.05 9.54
C GLN A 211 19.26 -22.21 10.50
N GLU A 212 19.18 -21.93 11.78
CA GLU A 212 18.99 -22.95 12.82
C GLU A 212 17.79 -22.61 13.70
N ASN A 213 17.05 -23.63 14.07
CA ASN A 213 16.03 -23.56 15.12
C ASN A 213 16.22 -24.75 16.09
N LEU A 214 16.51 -24.45 17.34
CA LEU A 214 16.76 -25.44 18.40
C LEU A 214 15.46 -25.92 19.08
N GLY A 215 14.41 -26.19 18.30
CA GLY A 215 13.14 -26.72 18.79
C GLY A 215 12.18 -25.67 19.35
N ARG A 216 12.50 -24.40 19.30
CA ARG A 216 11.60 -23.29 19.69
C ARG A 216 10.52 -23.10 18.66
N LYS A 217 9.26 -23.09 19.09
CA LYS A 217 8.13 -22.80 18.20
C LYS A 217 8.09 -21.31 17.86
N SER A 218 8.29 -21.00 16.58
CA SER A 218 8.24 -19.63 16.05
C SER A 218 7.51 -19.65 14.71
N GLN A 219 6.24 -19.25 14.71
CA GLN A 219 5.44 -19.14 13.50
C GLN A 219 5.68 -17.78 12.88
N ALA A 220 6.24 -17.75 11.68
CA ALA A 220 6.50 -16.52 10.96
C ALA A 220 6.20 -16.69 9.46
N PRO A 221 5.79 -15.63 8.77
CA PRO A 221 5.76 -15.67 7.31
C PRO A 221 7.19 -15.79 6.78
N THR A 222 7.32 -16.23 5.53
CA THR A 222 8.60 -16.20 4.82
C THR A 222 8.89 -14.76 4.39
N TYR A 223 9.93 -14.16 4.95
CA TYR A 223 10.38 -12.83 4.57
C TYR A 223 11.41 -12.88 3.44
N GLN A 224 11.50 -11.80 2.67
CA GLN A 224 12.52 -11.60 1.64
C GLN A 224 13.52 -10.51 2.06
N ASP A 225 14.61 -10.41 1.29
CA ASP A 225 15.61 -9.35 1.43
C ASP A 225 16.29 -9.32 2.81
N LEU A 226 16.31 -10.48 3.52
CA LEU A 226 16.92 -10.63 4.84
C LEU A 226 18.47 -10.64 4.76
N LEU A 227 19.12 -10.43 5.91
CA LEU A 227 20.55 -10.72 6.07
C LEU A 227 20.78 -12.24 5.87
N LYS A 228 21.93 -12.60 5.33
CA LYS A 228 22.27 -14.00 5.02
C LYS A 228 23.58 -14.47 5.63
N ASN A 229 24.45 -13.55 5.98
CA ASN A 229 25.81 -13.83 6.40
C ASN A 229 26.43 -12.61 7.12
N PRO A 230 27.59 -12.77 7.79
CA PRO A 230 28.27 -11.67 8.47
C PRO A 230 28.71 -10.50 7.56
N SER A 231 28.84 -10.72 6.25
CA SER A 231 29.15 -9.63 5.32
C SER A 231 27.94 -8.71 5.14
N ASP A 232 26.74 -9.28 5.05
CA ASP A 232 25.49 -8.52 4.98
C ASP A 232 25.26 -7.72 6.28
N GLU A 233 25.62 -8.30 7.45
CA GLU A 233 25.56 -7.57 8.73
C GLU A 233 26.46 -6.33 8.73
N ARG A 234 27.71 -6.49 8.27
CA ARG A 234 28.65 -5.35 8.18
C ARG A 234 28.17 -4.28 7.22
N GLN A 235 27.61 -4.68 6.06
CA GLN A 235 27.01 -3.73 5.11
C GLN A 235 25.79 -3.04 5.69
N PHE A 236 24.90 -3.79 6.32
CA PHE A 236 23.73 -3.24 6.99
C PHE A 236 24.13 -2.22 8.06
N ALA A 237 25.06 -2.58 8.94
CA ALA A 237 25.56 -1.67 9.95
C ALA A 237 26.19 -0.41 9.33
N TYR A 238 26.99 -0.56 8.26
CA TYR A 238 27.62 0.57 7.58
C TYR A 238 26.60 1.58 7.01
N TYR A 239 25.60 1.09 6.28
CA TYR A 239 24.62 1.97 5.63
C TYR A 239 23.55 2.51 6.59
N ALA A 240 23.13 1.72 7.57
CA ALA A 240 22.09 2.11 8.50
C ALA A 240 22.57 2.94 9.70
N THR A 241 23.89 2.97 9.98
CA THR A 241 24.42 3.80 11.06
C THR A 241 24.26 5.29 10.74
N ALA A 242 23.69 6.01 11.70
CA ALA A 242 23.48 7.45 11.64
C ALA A 242 23.91 8.11 12.95
N GLN A 243 24.29 9.38 12.89
CA GLN A 243 24.46 10.27 14.02
C GLN A 243 23.21 11.15 14.18
N VAL A 244 22.56 11.12 15.33
CA VAL A 244 21.52 12.09 15.63
C VAL A 244 22.18 13.44 15.87
N MET A 245 21.66 14.47 15.18
CA MET A 245 22.16 15.84 15.31
C MET A 245 21.02 16.84 15.44
N ARG A 246 21.23 17.90 16.17
CA ARG A 246 20.41 19.12 16.08
C ARG A 246 21.07 20.07 15.09
N ILE A 247 20.32 20.53 14.09
CA ILE A 247 20.79 21.50 13.10
C ILE A 247 19.94 22.78 13.22
N GLY A 248 20.60 23.91 13.45
CA GLY A 248 19.99 25.22 13.36
C GLY A 248 19.74 25.67 11.92
N LEU A 249 18.78 26.57 11.71
CA LEU A 249 18.56 27.16 10.38
C LEU A 249 19.77 27.96 9.87
N ASP A 250 20.72 28.31 10.71
CA ASP A 250 22.03 28.88 10.36
C ASP A 250 23.04 27.85 9.84
N GLY A 251 22.68 26.57 9.87
CA GLY A 251 23.51 25.45 9.44
C GLY A 251 24.43 24.87 10.51
N GLN A 252 24.47 25.46 11.71
CA GLN A 252 25.25 24.91 12.83
C GLN A 252 24.66 23.61 13.32
N ALA A 253 25.48 22.57 13.46
CA ALA A 253 25.09 21.24 13.84
C ALA A 253 25.76 20.80 15.14
N THR A 254 25.01 20.18 16.05
CA THR A 254 25.46 19.64 17.34
C THR A 254 25.02 18.17 17.44
N ALA A 255 25.97 17.28 17.77
CA ALA A 255 25.69 15.86 17.93
C ALA A 255 24.89 15.56 19.20
N ILE A 256 23.97 14.60 19.14
CA ILE A 256 23.21 14.09 20.28
C ILE A 256 23.50 12.58 20.40
N GLY A 257 24.04 12.17 21.57
CA GLY A 257 24.44 10.78 21.79
C GLY A 257 25.59 10.32 20.88
N GLN A 258 25.71 9.02 20.73
CA GLN A 258 26.71 8.37 19.88
C GLN A 258 26.10 7.89 18.56
N PRO A 259 26.88 7.71 17.49
CA PRO A 259 26.43 7.06 16.27
C PRO A 259 25.89 5.66 16.56
N GLY A 260 24.83 5.26 15.86
CA GLY A 260 24.19 3.94 15.98
C GLY A 260 23.24 3.68 14.81
N ILE A 261 22.64 2.52 14.77
CA ILE A 261 21.59 2.19 13.79
C ILE A 261 20.28 2.81 14.29
N ILE A 262 20.09 4.09 13.97
CA ILE A 262 18.99 4.89 14.51
C ILE A 262 17.70 4.63 13.71
N ALA A 263 16.73 3.97 14.33
CA ALA A 263 15.40 3.78 13.76
C ALA A 263 14.61 5.09 13.79
N THR A 264 14.46 5.70 14.97
CA THR A 264 13.75 6.97 15.15
C THR A 264 14.53 7.95 16.02
N ALA A 265 14.29 9.25 15.83
CA ALA A 265 14.80 10.32 16.69
C ALA A 265 13.76 11.45 16.73
N ASP A 266 12.87 11.44 17.73
CA ASP A 266 11.73 12.36 17.84
C ASP A 266 11.94 13.36 19.00
N PRO A 267 11.97 14.68 18.72
CA PRO A 267 12.11 15.69 19.78
C PRO A 267 10.85 15.74 20.67
N SER A 268 11.02 16.04 21.94
CA SER A 268 9.89 16.29 22.85
C SER A 268 9.10 17.55 22.47
N PRO A 269 7.80 17.65 22.80
CA PRO A 269 7.01 18.85 22.53
C PRO A 269 7.61 20.16 23.04
N ASN A 270 8.31 20.14 24.18
CA ASN A 270 8.99 21.33 24.70
C ASN A 270 10.42 21.54 24.13
N GLY A 271 10.89 20.65 23.26
CA GLY A 271 12.20 20.75 22.62
C GLY A 271 13.41 20.55 23.53
N GLN A 272 13.22 20.03 24.76
CA GLN A 272 14.32 19.82 25.71
C GLN A 272 14.96 18.43 25.60
N TYR A 273 14.23 17.47 25.07
CA TYR A 273 14.63 16.06 24.96
C TYR A 273 14.44 15.50 23.57
N VAL A 274 15.12 14.39 23.28
CA VAL A 274 14.93 13.60 22.07
C VAL A 274 14.75 12.14 22.49
N LEU A 275 13.67 11.52 22.02
CA LEU A 275 13.43 10.09 22.15
C LEU A 275 14.11 9.40 20.98
N VAL A 276 15.05 8.50 21.26
CA VAL A 276 15.86 7.82 20.24
C VAL A 276 15.68 6.32 20.36
N GLU A 277 15.32 5.68 19.25
CA GLU A 277 15.33 4.23 19.14
C GLU A 277 16.53 3.77 18.32
N THR A 278 17.35 2.92 18.92
CA THR A 278 18.56 2.38 18.33
C THR A 278 18.47 0.87 18.18
N VAL A 279 18.59 0.38 16.96
CA VAL A 279 18.70 -1.06 16.68
C VAL A 279 20.12 -1.54 17.01
N HIS A 280 20.22 -2.71 17.66
CA HIS A 280 21.52 -3.27 18.01
C HIS A 280 21.59 -4.80 17.81
N THR A 281 22.76 -5.37 17.98
CA THR A 281 23.01 -6.83 17.91
C THR A 281 22.37 -7.59 19.08
N PRO A 282 22.03 -8.89 18.91
CA PRO A 282 22.29 -9.69 17.73
C PRO A 282 21.28 -9.42 16.57
N PHE A 283 21.81 -9.35 15.34
CA PHE A 283 20.94 -9.28 14.16
C PHE A 283 20.35 -10.67 13.85
N SER A 284 19.38 -10.70 12.92
CA SER A 284 18.68 -11.94 12.57
C SER A 284 18.70 -12.19 11.06
N TYR A 285 18.81 -13.49 10.70
CA TYR A 285 18.70 -13.95 9.31
C TYR A 285 17.30 -14.49 8.97
N VAL A 286 16.36 -14.43 9.94
CA VAL A 286 15.01 -15.01 9.77
C VAL A 286 13.89 -13.99 9.90
N VAL A 287 14.18 -12.79 10.44
CA VAL A 287 13.21 -11.69 10.55
C VAL A 287 13.81 -10.37 10.07
N PRO A 288 12.99 -9.41 9.60
CA PRO A 288 13.45 -8.09 9.15
C PRO A 288 13.81 -7.16 10.32
N VAL A 289 14.51 -6.08 10.01
CA VAL A 289 15.05 -5.09 10.98
C VAL A 289 14.03 -4.60 12.01
N ARG A 290 12.75 -4.45 11.65
CA ARG A 290 11.69 -4.03 12.59
C ARG A 290 11.46 -5.01 13.75
N ARG A 291 12.10 -6.17 13.72
CA ARG A 291 12.05 -7.21 14.74
C ARG A 291 13.38 -7.38 15.47
N PHE A 292 14.41 -6.61 15.12
CA PHE A 292 15.72 -6.67 15.76
C PHE A 292 15.66 -6.08 17.18
N PRO A 293 16.64 -6.40 18.04
CA PRO A 293 16.77 -5.77 19.35
C PRO A 293 16.81 -4.26 19.21
N THR A 294 16.04 -3.55 20.05
CA THR A 294 15.91 -2.10 19.97
C THR A 294 15.99 -1.50 21.37
N LYS A 295 16.90 -0.53 21.54
CA LYS A 295 17.07 0.25 22.73
C LYS A 295 16.36 1.59 22.58
N THR A 296 15.54 1.98 23.55
CA THR A 296 14.83 3.25 23.60
C THR A 296 15.41 4.14 24.69
N ASP A 297 16.04 5.23 24.28
CA ASP A 297 16.72 6.17 25.14
C ASP A 297 16.09 7.58 25.05
N VAL A 298 16.09 8.31 26.16
CA VAL A 298 15.82 9.75 26.19
C VAL A 298 17.13 10.49 26.38
N TYR A 299 17.46 11.35 25.42
CA TYR A 299 18.61 12.27 25.50
C TYR A 299 18.13 13.69 25.79
N ALA A 300 18.89 14.44 26.56
CA ALA A 300 18.78 15.89 26.57
C ALA A 300 19.25 16.45 25.21
N VAL A 301 18.68 17.55 24.75
CA VAL A 301 19.09 18.20 23.51
C VAL A 301 20.55 18.66 23.53
N SER A 302 21.19 18.74 24.70
CA SER A 302 22.64 18.97 24.89
C SER A 302 23.52 17.76 24.54
N GLY A 303 22.90 16.59 24.28
CA GLY A 303 23.59 15.36 23.92
C GLY A 303 23.76 14.34 25.08
N ALA A 304 23.44 14.70 26.32
CA ALA A 304 23.56 13.81 27.45
C ALA A 304 22.43 12.77 27.50
N LEU A 305 22.76 11.50 27.76
CA LEU A 305 21.77 10.46 28.05
C LEU A 305 21.08 10.76 29.39
N VAL A 306 19.75 10.88 29.36
CA VAL A 306 18.94 11.12 30.58
C VAL A 306 18.40 9.80 31.14
N LYS A 307 17.84 8.95 30.30
CA LYS A 307 17.23 7.68 30.71
C LYS A 307 17.20 6.67 29.55
N THR A 308 17.51 5.43 29.86
CA THR A 308 17.12 4.28 29.04
C THR A 308 15.74 3.83 29.50
N LEU A 309 14.76 3.87 28.64
CA LEU A 309 13.39 3.46 28.94
C LEU A 309 13.18 1.97 28.71
N ASN A 310 13.85 1.41 27.70
CA ASN A 310 13.75 0.00 27.35
C ASN A 310 14.99 -0.47 26.61
N ASP A 311 15.31 -1.75 26.76
CA ASP A 311 16.29 -2.47 25.96
C ASP A 311 15.67 -3.82 25.61
N GLY A 312 14.97 -3.84 24.44
CA GLY A 312 14.14 -4.95 24.02
C GLY A 312 14.93 -6.01 23.24
N PRO A 313 14.66 -7.31 23.47
CA PRO A 313 15.32 -8.40 22.78
C PRO A 313 14.83 -8.56 21.35
N LEU A 314 15.48 -9.45 20.58
CA LEU A 314 15.05 -9.91 19.26
C LEU A 314 13.61 -10.46 19.32
N GLN A 315 12.74 -9.95 18.42
CA GLN A 315 11.32 -10.26 18.33
C GLN A 315 11.03 -11.33 17.26
N ASP A 316 11.69 -12.47 17.31
CA ASP A 316 11.55 -13.55 16.32
C ASP A 316 10.38 -14.50 16.59
N ASN A 317 9.69 -14.34 17.74
CA ASN A 317 8.62 -15.23 18.22
C ASN A 317 7.26 -14.54 18.43
N VAL A 318 7.07 -13.35 17.89
CA VAL A 318 5.76 -12.67 17.96
C VAL A 318 4.72 -13.53 17.25
N PRO A 319 3.57 -13.83 17.89
CA PRO A 319 2.53 -14.65 17.29
C PRO A 319 2.09 -14.12 15.91
N TYR A 320 1.98 -15.03 14.96
CA TYR A 320 1.50 -14.68 13.61
C TYR A 320 -0.02 -14.54 13.63
N SER A 321 -0.47 -13.35 13.96
CA SER A 321 -1.86 -12.92 13.99
C SER A 321 -1.91 -11.38 13.93
N PRO A 322 -2.95 -10.77 13.35
CA PRO A 322 -3.15 -9.32 13.45
C PRO A 322 -3.26 -8.82 14.90
N ASP A 323 -3.80 -9.66 15.81
CA ASP A 323 -3.87 -9.35 17.24
C ASP A 323 -2.60 -9.76 18.01
N GLY A 324 -1.59 -10.32 17.31
CA GLY A 324 -0.30 -10.68 17.92
C GLY A 324 0.55 -9.46 18.25
N ALA A 325 1.17 -9.44 19.42
CA ALA A 325 2.02 -8.33 19.86
C ALA A 325 3.36 -8.81 20.43
N PRO A 326 4.42 -7.99 20.37
CA PRO A 326 5.66 -8.24 21.11
C PRO A 326 5.41 -8.32 22.60
N THR A 327 6.23 -9.07 23.31
CA THR A 327 6.29 -9.04 24.76
C THR A 327 7.15 -7.86 25.24
N GLY A 328 6.82 -7.29 26.40
CA GLY A 328 7.51 -6.12 26.95
C GLY A 328 6.98 -4.78 26.44
N PRO A 329 7.63 -3.70 26.84
CA PRO A 329 7.27 -2.34 26.42
C PRO A 329 7.45 -2.14 24.91
N ARG A 330 6.46 -1.48 24.28
CA ARG A 330 6.46 -1.18 22.84
C ARG A 330 5.75 0.14 22.55
N ASP A 331 5.89 0.64 21.32
CA ASP A 331 5.17 1.81 20.78
C ASP A 331 5.41 3.06 21.65
N PHE A 332 6.68 3.35 21.92
CA PHE A 332 7.07 4.55 22.68
C PHE A 332 6.79 5.81 21.87
N ALA A 333 6.08 6.76 22.49
CA ALA A 333 5.76 8.04 21.85
C ALA A 333 5.63 9.18 22.87
N TRP A 334 5.88 10.41 22.42
CA TRP A 334 5.58 11.60 23.19
C TRP A 334 4.08 11.84 23.29
N ARG A 335 3.60 12.17 24.46
CA ARG A 335 2.26 12.74 24.64
C ARG A 335 2.23 14.14 24.02
N ALA A 336 1.36 14.33 23.01
CA ALA A 336 1.40 15.51 22.14
C ALA A 336 1.01 16.82 22.84
N ASP A 337 0.14 16.78 23.85
CA ASP A 337 -0.37 17.93 24.59
C ASP A 337 0.45 18.26 25.86
N ALA A 338 1.47 17.45 26.21
CA ALA A 338 2.31 17.63 27.38
C ALA A 338 3.75 18.02 26.99
N PRO A 339 4.48 18.73 27.88
CA PRO A 339 5.83 19.21 27.54
C PRO A 339 6.84 18.12 27.23
N ALA A 340 6.92 17.08 28.09
CA ALA A 340 7.88 15.98 27.95
C ALA A 340 7.41 14.74 28.74
N SER A 341 6.37 14.09 28.26
CA SER A 341 5.84 12.84 28.80
C SER A 341 5.88 11.77 27.72
N VAL A 342 6.51 10.62 28.00
CA VAL A 342 6.57 9.45 27.12
C VAL A 342 5.58 8.42 27.59
N TYR A 343 4.76 7.89 26.70
CA TYR A 343 3.92 6.72 26.97
C TYR A 343 4.33 5.53 26.13
N TYR A 344 3.97 4.34 26.58
CA TYR A 344 4.24 3.08 25.90
C TYR A 344 3.23 2.00 26.31
N THR A 345 3.15 0.94 25.55
CA THR A 345 2.18 -0.15 25.71
C THR A 345 2.86 -1.45 26.13
N VAL A 346 2.19 -2.23 27.00
CA VAL A 346 2.64 -3.56 27.44
C VAL A 346 1.49 -4.56 27.31
N ALA A 347 1.70 -5.63 26.52
CA ALA A 347 0.73 -6.71 26.38
C ALA A 347 0.58 -7.50 27.69
N GLN A 348 -0.66 -7.79 28.11
CA GLN A 348 -0.98 -8.51 29.35
C GLN A 348 -1.25 -10.01 29.13
N ASP A 349 -1.34 -10.43 27.87
CA ASP A 349 -1.54 -11.81 27.42
C ASP A 349 -0.26 -12.39 26.78
N ASN A 350 0.90 -11.88 27.17
CA ASN A 350 2.19 -12.22 26.56
C ASN A 350 2.23 -12.02 25.02
N GLY A 351 1.38 -11.12 24.50
CA GLY A 351 1.26 -10.85 23.07
C GLY A 351 0.57 -11.95 22.27
N ASP A 352 0.10 -13.04 22.91
CA ASP A 352 -0.59 -14.15 22.25
C ASP A 352 -2.11 -13.99 22.37
N PRO A 353 -2.84 -13.69 21.28
CA PRO A 353 -4.29 -13.54 21.31
C PRO A 353 -5.05 -14.79 21.75
N LYS A 354 -4.40 -15.95 21.78
CA LYS A 354 -4.99 -17.23 22.25
C LYS A 354 -5.03 -17.32 23.78
N VAL A 355 -4.21 -16.54 24.47
CA VAL A 355 -4.25 -16.42 25.93
C VAL A 355 -5.46 -15.59 26.33
N LYS A 356 -6.32 -16.15 27.21
CA LYS A 356 -7.48 -15.40 27.71
C LYS A 356 -7.02 -14.31 28.69
N ALA A 357 -7.44 -13.09 28.46
CA ALA A 357 -7.19 -11.95 29.32
C ALA A 357 -8.34 -10.93 29.17
N ASP A 358 -8.82 -10.39 30.30
CA ASP A 358 -9.85 -9.34 30.30
C ASP A 358 -9.26 -8.00 29.87
N ILE A 359 -7.99 -7.77 30.16
CA ILE A 359 -7.18 -6.63 29.73
C ILE A 359 -6.08 -7.19 28.84
N ARG A 360 -6.05 -6.76 27.58
CA ARG A 360 -5.06 -7.18 26.59
C ARG A 360 -3.81 -6.32 26.63
N ASP A 361 -3.99 -5.01 26.80
CA ASP A 361 -2.90 -4.05 26.85
C ASP A 361 -3.04 -3.09 28.03
N LYS A 362 -1.91 -2.70 28.61
CA LYS A 362 -1.82 -1.58 29.54
C LYS A 362 -0.91 -0.51 28.97
N VAL A 363 -1.31 0.74 29.09
CA VAL A 363 -0.51 1.89 28.69
C VAL A 363 0.06 2.56 29.93
N PHE A 364 1.37 2.77 29.89
CA PHE A 364 2.15 3.42 30.94
C PHE A 364 2.71 4.74 30.45
N MET A 365 2.92 5.68 31.36
CA MET A 365 3.52 6.98 31.08
C MET A 365 4.59 7.33 32.11
N THR A 366 5.66 7.95 31.64
CA THR A 366 6.71 8.55 32.46
C THR A 366 6.97 9.98 32.00
N GLU A 367 7.33 10.86 32.94
CA GLU A 367 7.46 12.30 32.67
C GLU A 367 8.87 12.78 33.03
N ALA A 368 9.31 13.85 32.34
CA ALA A 368 10.57 14.48 32.70
C ALA A 368 10.59 14.91 34.17
N PRO A 369 11.72 14.70 34.88
CA PRO A 369 13.04 14.28 34.42
C PRO A 369 13.25 12.75 34.32
N PHE A 370 12.21 11.93 34.24
CA PHE A 370 12.20 10.47 34.03
C PHE A 370 12.80 9.66 35.19
N GLN A 371 12.72 10.18 36.39
CA GLN A 371 13.23 9.54 37.62
C GLN A 371 12.17 8.67 38.29
N ASP A 372 10.91 9.05 38.18
CA ASP A 372 9.78 8.36 38.78
C ASP A 372 9.44 7.05 38.02
N SER A 373 8.84 6.11 38.75
CA SER A 373 8.29 4.89 38.16
C SER A 373 7.14 5.23 37.20
N PRO A 374 7.05 4.59 36.05
CA PRO A 374 5.96 4.82 35.09
C PRO A 374 4.59 4.54 35.72
N LYS A 375 3.62 5.41 35.45
CA LYS A 375 2.23 5.27 35.92
C LYS A 375 1.39 4.62 34.82
N GLN A 376 0.52 3.67 35.22
CA GLN A 376 -0.51 3.18 34.32
C GLN A 376 -1.56 4.28 34.11
N ILE A 377 -1.77 4.65 32.83
CA ILE A 377 -2.74 5.69 32.44
C ILE A 377 -3.97 5.12 31.75
N TYR A 378 -3.86 3.88 31.22
CA TYR A 378 -4.97 3.24 30.54
C TYR A 378 -4.85 1.70 30.60
N ALA A 379 -6.01 1.01 30.54
CA ALA A 379 -6.10 -0.45 30.42
C ALA A 379 -7.12 -0.77 29.32
N ALA A 380 -6.65 -1.40 28.26
CA ALA A 380 -7.42 -1.73 27.09
C ALA A 380 -7.89 -3.20 27.13
N ALA A 381 -9.19 -3.42 26.89
CA ALA A 381 -9.76 -4.75 26.77
C ALA A 381 -9.33 -5.47 25.48
N PHE A 382 -8.92 -4.72 24.47
CA PHE A 382 -8.41 -5.17 23.19
C PHE A 382 -6.99 -4.63 22.96
N ARG A 383 -6.43 -4.81 21.74
CA ARG A 383 -5.15 -4.17 21.42
C ARG A 383 -5.32 -2.67 21.32
N PHE A 384 -4.46 -1.98 22.04
CA PHE A 384 -4.41 -0.53 22.03
C PHE A 384 -3.77 -0.03 20.73
N GLU A 385 -4.48 0.86 20.01
CA GLU A 385 -4.04 1.42 18.74
C GLU A 385 -3.41 2.81 18.88
N GLY A 386 -3.81 3.59 19.89
CA GLY A 386 -3.27 4.92 20.08
C GLY A 386 -4.18 5.86 20.87
N PHE A 387 -3.64 7.06 21.13
CA PHE A 387 -4.36 8.21 21.64
C PHE A 387 -4.41 9.34 20.63
N GLU A 388 -5.58 9.96 20.47
CA GLU A 388 -5.71 11.33 20.02
C GLU A 388 -5.77 12.23 21.25
N TRP A 389 -4.66 12.91 21.56
CA TRP A 389 -4.52 13.79 22.70
C TRP A 389 -5.25 15.11 22.48
N GLY A 390 -5.99 15.59 23.46
CA GLY A 390 -6.67 16.89 23.39
C GLY A 390 -6.09 17.92 24.34
N ASN A 391 -6.13 17.59 25.62
CA ASN A 391 -5.58 18.40 26.69
C ASN A 391 -5.38 17.54 27.96
N GLU A 392 -5.02 18.16 29.08
CA GLU A 392 -4.78 17.47 30.36
C GLU A 392 -5.92 16.57 30.84
N THR A 393 -7.17 16.83 30.41
CA THR A 393 -8.38 16.14 30.89
C THR A 393 -9.10 15.33 29.81
N VAL A 394 -8.71 15.47 28.54
CA VAL A 394 -9.40 14.84 27.40
C VAL A 394 -8.40 14.24 26.43
N ALA A 395 -8.54 12.95 26.21
CA ALA A 395 -7.95 12.22 25.09
C ALA A 395 -8.99 11.22 24.58
N ILE A 396 -8.82 10.75 23.34
CA ILE A 396 -9.58 9.62 22.80
C ILE A 396 -8.60 8.46 22.66
N ALA A 397 -8.91 7.32 23.28
CA ALA A 397 -8.19 6.06 23.15
C ALA A 397 -8.95 5.16 22.17
N THR A 398 -8.25 4.52 21.26
CA THR A 398 -8.83 3.52 20.34
C THR A 398 -8.23 2.15 20.61
N GLU A 399 -9.11 1.15 20.68
CA GLU A 399 -8.78 -0.28 20.84
C GLU A 399 -9.37 -1.05 19.68
N GLN A 400 -8.70 -2.12 19.24
CA GLN A 400 -9.17 -2.98 18.17
C GLN A 400 -8.94 -4.45 18.48
N TRP A 401 -9.87 -5.31 18.01
CA TRP A 401 -9.72 -6.75 18.05
C TRP A 401 -10.10 -7.36 16.72
N TRP A 402 -9.08 -7.81 16.01
CA TRP A 402 -9.25 -8.30 14.64
C TRP A 402 -10.13 -9.56 14.58
N GLN A 403 -9.98 -10.47 15.52
CA GLN A 403 -10.70 -11.74 15.52
C GLN A 403 -12.23 -11.55 15.50
N THR A 404 -12.75 -10.55 16.21
CA THR A 404 -14.18 -10.21 16.26
C THR A 404 -14.56 -9.01 15.42
N ARG A 405 -13.61 -8.41 14.69
CA ARG A 405 -13.80 -7.19 13.90
C ARG A 405 -14.22 -5.98 14.72
N LYS A 406 -13.94 -6.00 16.00
CA LYS A 406 -14.40 -4.97 16.94
C LYS A 406 -13.43 -3.81 17.02
N THR A 407 -13.95 -2.58 17.06
CA THR A 407 -13.22 -1.37 17.40
C THR A 407 -13.98 -0.60 18.47
N VAL A 408 -13.28 -0.14 19.48
CA VAL A 408 -13.84 0.63 20.60
C VAL A 408 -13.04 1.90 20.78
N SER A 409 -13.71 3.05 20.76
CA SER A 409 -13.09 4.33 21.12
C SER A 409 -13.63 4.81 22.47
N ARG A 410 -12.79 5.39 23.29
CA ARG A 410 -13.14 5.88 24.64
C ARG A 410 -12.63 7.29 24.84
N VAL A 411 -13.45 8.12 25.45
CA VAL A 411 -12.94 9.38 26.05
C VAL A 411 -12.24 9.02 27.35
N VAL A 412 -11.00 9.43 27.45
CA VAL A 412 -10.12 9.16 28.61
C VAL A 412 -9.72 10.48 29.24
N ASN A 413 -9.79 10.54 30.56
CA ASN A 413 -9.13 11.60 31.31
C ASN A 413 -7.70 11.17 31.68
N PRO A 414 -6.66 11.77 31.06
CA PRO A 414 -5.28 11.34 31.26
C PRO A 414 -4.75 11.49 32.68
N GLN A 415 -5.31 12.40 33.48
CA GLN A 415 -4.89 12.64 34.89
C GLN A 415 -5.40 11.55 35.83
N THR A 416 -6.66 11.10 35.63
CA THR A 416 -7.34 10.15 36.53
C THR A 416 -7.36 8.73 36.00
N GLY A 417 -7.11 8.53 34.73
CA GLY A 417 -7.27 7.25 34.01
C GLY A 417 -8.74 6.84 33.81
N GLN A 418 -9.71 7.69 34.19
CA GLN A 418 -11.12 7.39 33.95
C GLN A 418 -11.44 7.38 32.48
N ALA A 419 -12.08 6.31 31.99
CA ALA A 419 -12.41 6.11 30.59
C ALA A 419 -13.90 5.79 30.41
N THR A 420 -14.55 6.40 29.42
CA THR A 420 -15.95 6.14 29.08
C THR A 420 -16.06 5.82 27.60
N VAL A 421 -16.85 4.77 27.28
CA VAL A 421 -17.07 4.35 25.88
C VAL A 421 -17.68 5.50 25.06
N LEU A 422 -17.04 5.83 23.95
CA LEU A 422 -17.52 6.78 22.96
C LEU A 422 -18.20 6.06 21.79
N PHE A 423 -17.48 5.11 21.19
CA PHE A 423 -17.98 4.23 20.12
C PHE A 423 -17.62 2.79 20.43
N ASP A 424 -18.54 1.89 20.14
CA ASP A 424 -18.35 0.44 20.21
C ASP A 424 -19.04 -0.18 18.96
N ARG A 425 -18.25 -0.61 17.96
CA ARG A 425 -18.78 -1.05 16.67
C ARG A 425 -17.89 -2.12 16.02
N SER A 426 -18.41 -2.76 14.99
CA SER A 426 -17.58 -3.51 14.05
C SER A 426 -16.87 -2.54 13.09
N TYR A 427 -15.58 -2.70 12.87
CA TYR A 427 -14.89 -1.91 11.85
C TYR A 427 -15.21 -2.38 10.41
N GLU A 428 -15.78 -3.57 10.24
CA GLU A 428 -16.33 -4.01 8.95
C GLU A 428 -17.62 -3.24 8.58
N ASP A 429 -18.35 -2.74 9.59
CA ASP A 429 -19.54 -1.93 9.37
C ASP A 429 -19.15 -0.48 9.03
N ARG A 430 -19.12 -0.18 7.73
CA ARG A 430 -18.76 1.14 7.21
C ARG A 430 -19.88 2.18 7.40
N TYR A 431 -21.16 1.74 7.50
CA TYR A 431 -22.28 2.67 7.66
C TYR A 431 -22.29 3.32 9.04
N THR A 432 -21.76 2.64 10.06
CA THR A 432 -21.65 3.19 11.42
C THR A 432 -20.33 3.93 11.68
N ASN A 433 -19.46 4.09 10.65
CA ASN A 433 -18.22 4.82 10.81
C ASN A 433 -18.49 6.32 11.02
N PRO A 434 -18.17 6.90 12.20
CA PRO A 434 -18.46 8.30 12.49
C PRO A 434 -17.53 9.29 11.75
N GLY A 435 -16.43 8.83 11.17
CA GLY A 435 -15.34 9.64 10.63
C GLY A 435 -14.19 9.78 11.60
N GLN A 436 -13.22 10.63 11.24
CA GLN A 436 -12.02 10.90 12.04
C GLN A 436 -12.15 12.24 12.75
N PRO A 437 -11.66 12.35 13.99
CA PRO A 437 -11.59 13.62 14.68
C PRO A 437 -10.77 14.65 13.91
N ASP A 438 -11.22 15.89 13.91
CA ASP A 438 -10.42 17.01 13.43
C ASP A 438 -9.29 17.31 14.41
N MET A 439 -8.07 17.41 13.88
CA MET A 439 -6.85 17.67 14.63
C MET A 439 -6.31 19.05 14.27
N LYS A 440 -5.66 19.68 15.21
CA LYS A 440 -4.93 20.94 14.98
C LYS A 440 -3.52 20.87 15.53
N ARG A 441 -2.62 21.63 14.99
CA ARG A 441 -1.29 21.82 15.57
C ARG A 441 -1.38 22.73 16.79
N ASN A 442 -0.76 22.30 17.87
CA ASN A 442 -0.52 23.16 19.01
C ASN A 442 0.74 24.03 18.78
N PRO A 443 1.05 24.99 19.65
CA PRO A 443 2.23 25.86 19.51
C PRO A 443 3.57 25.12 19.44
N ASN A 444 3.63 23.87 19.91
CA ASN A 444 4.82 23.03 19.84
C ASN A 444 4.92 22.22 18.55
N GLY A 445 4.02 22.43 17.59
CA GLY A 445 3.98 21.72 16.31
C GLY A 445 3.41 20.30 16.37
N ARG A 446 2.81 19.90 17.50
CA ARG A 446 2.19 18.57 17.65
C ARG A 446 0.71 18.62 17.36
N GLU A 447 0.21 17.55 16.76
CA GLU A 447 -1.22 17.43 16.48
C GLU A 447 -1.99 17.01 17.73
N VAL A 448 -3.04 17.76 18.04
CA VAL A 448 -3.96 17.52 19.14
C VAL A 448 -5.39 17.67 18.67
N LEU A 449 -6.36 17.07 19.38
CA LEU A 449 -7.78 17.25 19.09
C LEU A 449 -8.14 18.75 19.01
N ASN A 450 -8.83 19.13 17.96
CA ASN A 450 -9.34 20.49 17.81
C ASN A 450 -10.61 20.66 18.66
N LEU A 451 -10.42 20.80 19.98
CA LEU A 451 -11.50 20.97 20.93
C LEU A 451 -12.17 22.33 20.76
N LEU A 452 -13.47 22.30 20.52
CA LEU A 452 -14.38 23.47 20.52
C LEU A 452 -14.97 23.68 21.91
N PRO A 453 -15.65 24.83 22.16
CA PRO A 453 -16.39 25.03 23.39
C PRO A 453 -17.34 23.86 23.73
N ASN A 454 -17.56 23.58 25.01
CA ASN A 454 -18.38 22.48 25.50
C ASN A 454 -17.88 21.06 25.17
N ASN A 455 -16.56 20.90 24.95
CA ASN A 455 -15.94 19.65 24.51
C ASN A 455 -16.57 19.08 23.23
N GLU A 456 -16.85 19.94 22.27
CA GLU A 456 -17.24 19.51 20.93
C GLU A 456 -16.01 19.34 20.03
N ILE A 457 -16.08 18.39 19.10
CA ILE A 457 -15.10 18.18 18.02
C ILE A 457 -15.82 18.00 16.69
N LEU A 458 -15.17 18.35 15.61
CA LEU A 458 -15.63 17.99 14.27
C LEU A 458 -15.14 16.58 13.92
N LEU A 459 -15.99 15.81 13.24
CA LEU A 459 -15.68 14.52 12.65
C LEU A 459 -15.78 14.64 11.14
N LEU A 460 -14.71 14.28 10.44
CA LEU A 460 -14.63 14.29 8.99
C LEU A 460 -14.72 12.86 8.47
N ASN A 461 -15.75 12.55 7.69
CA ASN A 461 -15.87 11.25 7.04
C ASN A 461 -15.69 11.41 5.52
N ALA A 462 -14.48 11.17 5.05
CA ALA A 462 -14.11 11.31 3.64
C ALA A 462 -14.67 10.20 2.74
N GLN A 463 -15.17 9.09 3.31
CA GLN A 463 -15.82 8.01 2.57
C GLN A 463 -17.35 8.18 2.56
N GLY A 464 -17.95 8.32 3.73
CA GLY A 464 -19.38 8.53 3.89
C GLY A 464 -20.23 7.36 3.39
N ALA A 465 -19.80 6.13 3.69
CA ALA A 465 -20.52 4.94 3.26
C ALA A 465 -22.00 4.98 3.68
N SER A 466 -22.89 4.67 2.76
CA SER A 466 -24.34 4.67 2.99
C SER A 466 -25.05 3.69 2.07
N PRO A 467 -26.33 3.35 2.35
CA PRO A 467 -27.13 2.54 1.44
C PRO A 467 -27.27 3.13 0.03
N ASP A 468 -27.09 4.44 -0.14
CA ASP A 468 -27.14 5.12 -1.45
C ASP A 468 -25.79 5.15 -2.17
N GLY A 469 -24.75 4.57 -1.57
CA GLY A 469 -23.34 4.66 -1.98
C GLY A 469 -22.55 5.61 -1.08
N ASP A 470 -21.29 5.82 -1.44
CA ASP A 470 -20.41 6.68 -0.65
C ASP A 470 -20.81 8.16 -0.82
N ARG A 471 -21.13 8.79 0.30
CA ARG A 471 -21.53 10.20 0.42
C ARG A 471 -20.80 10.84 1.60
N PRO A 472 -19.58 11.35 1.41
CA PRO A 472 -18.78 11.97 2.45
C PRO A 472 -19.53 13.01 3.25
N PHE A 473 -19.22 13.15 4.55
CA PHE A 473 -19.94 14.06 5.43
C PHE A 473 -19.04 14.65 6.53
N VAL A 474 -19.54 15.70 7.18
CA VAL A 474 -18.96 16.30 8.37
C VAL A 474 -20.03 16.36 9.47
N SER A 475 -19.64 15.93 10.66
CA SER A 475 -20.47 15.98 11.86
C SER A 475 -19.79 16.72 12.99
N VAL A 476 -20.56 17.17 13.98
CA VAL A 476 -20.06 17.61 15.26
C VAL A 476 -20.43 16.55 16.31
N LEU A 477 -19.45 16.20 17.14
CA LEU A 477 -19.60 15.28 18.28
C LEU A 477 -19.36 16.05 19.57
N ASN A 478 -20.28 15.96 20.51
CA ASN A 478 -20.09 16.43 21.88
C ASN A 478 -19.55 15.29 22.74
N LEU A 479 -18.34 15.41 23.23
CA LEU A 479 -17.63 14.34 23.99
C LEU A 479 -18.27 14.06 25.36
N ASN A 480 -18.97 15.03 25.97
CA ASN A 480 -19.63 14.83 27.25
C ASN A 480 -20.93 14.06 27.09
N THR A 481 -21.77 14.46 26.14
CA THR A 481 -23.11 13.86 25.91
C THR A 481 -23.10 12.73 24.91
N LYS A 482 -21.99 12.56 24.18
CA LYS A 482 -21.80 11.57 23.08
C LYS A 482 -22.78 11.75 21.91
N LYS A 483 -23.47 12.89 21.84
CA LYS A 483 -24.40 13.20 20.76
C LYS A 483 -23.65 13.65 19.53
N ILE A 484 -24.03 13.08 18.37
CA ILE A 484 -23.55 13.44 17.05
C ILE A 484 -24.64 14.18 16.31
N ARG A 485 -24.27 15.24 15.59
CA ARG A 485 -25.13 15.99 14.69
C ARG A 485 -24.41 16.22 13.38
N GLU A 486 -24.98 15.71 12.29
CA GLU A 486 -24.45 15.95 10.94
C GLU A 486 -24.61 17.42 10.57
N LEU A 487 -23.54 18.02 10.05
CA LEU A 487 -23.49 19.40 9.60
C LEU A 487 -23.66 19.51 8.09
N TRP A 488 -23.09 18.56 7.36
CA TRP A 488 -23.09 18.55 5.91
C TRP A 488 -22.81 17.16 5.37
N ARG A 489 -23.38 16.86 4.20
CA ARG A 489 -23.14 15.63 3.43
C ARG A 489 -23.06 15.93 1.94
N SER A 490 -22.12 15.26 1.26
CA SER A 490 -21.99 15.30 -0.20
C SER A 490 -23.28 14.87 -0.91
N ALA A 491 -23.64 15.57 -1.98
CA ALA A 491 -24.86 15.34 -2.74
C ALA A 491 -24.60 15.39 -4.26
N ALA A 492 -25.47 14.67 -4.99
CA ALA A 492 -25.47 14.67 -6.45
C ALA A 492 -25.44 16.11 -7.03
N PRO A 493 -24.79 16.36 -8.16
CA PRO A 493 -24.06 15.40 -9.01
C PRO A 493 -22.59 15.23 -8.61
N TYR A 494 -22.19 15.69 -7.44
CA TYR A 494 -20.80 15.72 -6.99
C TYR A 494 -20.48 14.60 -6.00
N PHE A 495 -19.25 14.13 -6.07
CA PHE A 495 -18.60 13.45 -4.97
C PHE A 495 -17.62 14.45 -4.33
N GLU A 496 -17.99 14.96 -3.16
CA GLU A 496 -17.22 15.97 -2.46
C GLU A 496 -16.77 15.44 -1.10
N ARG A 497 -15.46 15.49 -0.83
CA ARG A 497 -14.84 14.94 0.38
C ARG A 497 -14.27 16.05 1.25
N PRO A 498 -14.49 16.04 2.57
CA PRO A 498 -13.76 16.90 3.49
C PRO A 498 -12.27 16.49 3.51
N VAL A 499 -11.38 17.47 3.50
CA VAL A 499 -9.92 17.30 3.52
C VAL A 499 -9.34 17.81 4.83
N ALA A 500 -9.68 19.05 5.21
CA ALA A 500 -9.18 19.71 6.40
C ALA A 500 -10.18 20.73 6.92
N VAL A 501 -10.10 21.05 8.20
CA VAL A 501 -10.82 22.17 8.81
C VAL A 501 -9.91 23.41 8.77
N LEU A 502 -10.35 24.45 8.09
CA LEU A 502 -9.63 25.73 8.00
C LEU A 502 -9.93 26.65 9.18
N ASP A 503 -11.19 26.67 9.63
CA ASP A 503 -11.65 27.41 10.79
C ASP A 503 -12.85 26.68 11.42
N ALA A 504 -12.60 26.00 12.53
CA ALA A 504 -13.62 25.21 13.19
C ALA A 504 -14.74 26.09 13.81
N ALA A 505 -14.44 27.29 14.30
CA ALA A 505 -15.42 28.19 14.89
C ALA A 505 -16.36 28.77 13.82
N ARG A 506 -15.83 29.11 12.65
CA ARG A 506 -16.60 29.54 11.47
C ARG A 506 -17.16 28.40 10.66
N GLN A 507 -16.77 27.16 10.97
CA GLN A 507 -17.09 25.96 10.21
C GLN A 507 -16.71 26.08 8.72
N LEU A 508 -15.50 26.58 8.48
CA LEU A 508 -14.88 26.60 7.16
C LEU A 508 -14.05 25.34 6.98
N ILE A 509 -14.28 24.62 5.89
CA ILE A 509 -13.54 23.42 5.57
C ILE A 509 -12.96 23.50 4.16
N LEU A 510 -11.85 22.82 3.95
CA LEU A 510 -11.33 22.52 2.63
C LEU A 510 -11.92 21.19 2.19
N THR A 511 -12.42 21.13 0.96
CA THR A 511 -12.96 19.91 0.35
C THR A 511 -12.28 19.64 -0.98
N THR A 512 -12.29 18.37 -1.43
CA THR A 512 -12.10 18.03 -2.85
C THR A 512 -13.44 17.69 -3.44
N ARG A 513 -13.74 18.25 -4.63
CA ARG A 513 -14.97 18.00 -5.35
C ARG A 513 -14.68 17.51 -6.75
N GLU A 514 -15.40 16.46 -7.17
CA GLU A 514 -15.24 15.80 -8.46
C GLU A 514 -16.59 15.36 -9.03
N THR A 515 -16.61 15.14 -10.35
CA THR A 515 -17.66 14.41 -11.07
C THR A 515 -17.01 13.31 -11.92
N PRO A 516 -17.75 12.43 -12.60
CA PRO A 516 -17.12 11.46 -13.50
C PRO A 516 -16.19 12.07 -14.55
N ASP A 517 -16.48 13.30 -15.01
CA ASP A 517 -15.73 13.99 -16.06
C ASP A 517 -14.93 15.21 -15.57
N GLU A 518 -15.06 15.59 -14.29
CA GLU A 518 -14.30 16.69 -13.69
C GLU A 518 -13.29 16.16 -12.70
N ASN A 519 -12.01 16.45 -12.94
CA ASN A 519 -10.90 16.08 -12.07
C ASN A 519 -11.11 16.65 -10.65
N PRO A 520 -10.73 15.92 -9.59
CA PRO A 520 -10.78 16.47 -8.23
C PRO A 520 -10.05 17.81 -8.14
N ASN A 521 -10.79 18.80 -7.67
CA ASN A 521 -10.27 20.14 -7.37
C ASN A 521 -10.65 20.54 -5.95
N TYR A 522 -9.86 21.44 -5.38
CA TYR A 522 -10.02 21.90 -4.01
C TYR A 522 -10.96 23.08 -3.92
N TYR A 523 -11.79 23.10 -2.87
CA TYR A 523 -12.80 24.14 -2.62
C TYR A 523 -12.84 24.49 -1.14
N VAL A 524 -13.07 25.76 -0.83
CA VAL A 524 -13.45 26.22 0.51
C VAL A 524 -14.97 26.18 0.62
N ARG A 525 -15.45 25.45 1.63
CA ARG A 525 -16.88 25.34 1.95
C ARG A 525 -17.19 25.92 3.32
N ASN A 526 -18.22 26.77 3.40
CA ASN A 526 -18.77 27.20 4.67
C ASN A 526 -19.98 26.33 5.02
N LEU A 527 -19.88 25.59 6.14
CA LEU A 527 -20.95 24.66 6.55
C LEU A 527 -22.16 25.38 7.18
N LYS A 528 -21.97 26.61 7.68
CA LYS A 528 -23.06 27.46 8.24
C LYS A 528 -23.85 28.16 7.14
N ALA A 529 -23.18 28.58 6.07
CA ALA A 529 -23.79 29.32 4.98
C ALA A 529 -24.21 28.34 3.85
N ARG A 530 -25.44 28.47 3.38
CA ARG A 530 -25.95 27.70 2.23
C ARG A 530 -25.55 28.35 0.90
N ILE A 531 -24.26 28.62 0.74
CA ILE A 531 -23.68 29.19 -0.48
C ILE A 531 -22.84 28.15 -1.22
N ALA A 532 -22.61 28.34 -2.50
CA ALA A 532 -21.72 27.48 -3.29
C ALA A 532 -20.30 27.55 -2.72
N PRO A 533 -19.57 26.42 -2.74
CA PRO A 533 -18.17 26.42 -2.31
C PRO A 533 -17.30 27.22 -3.31
N VAL A 534 -16.26 27.85 -2.79
CA VAL A 534 -15.33 28.66 -3.59
C VAL A 534 -14.17 27.76 -4.06
N ALA A 535 -13.94 27.72 -5.38
CA ALA A 535 -12.84 26.95 -5.95
C ALA A 535 -11.49 27.55 -5.54
N VAL A 536 -10.55 26.68 -5.20
CA VAL A 536 -9.16 27.01 -4.85
C VAL A 536 -8.20 26.57 -5.96
N THR A 537 -8.43 25.41 -6.57
CA THR A 537 -7.61 24.88 -7.66
C THR A 537 -8.42 24.65 -8.92
N SER A 538 -7.73 24.51 -10.06
CA SER A 538 -8.33 24.20 -11.36
C SER A 538 -7.47 23.19 -12.13
N PHE A 539 -7.14 22.06 -11.48
CA PHE A 539 -6.37 21.00 -12.14
C PHE A 539 -7.13 20.46 -13.35
N PRO A 540 -6.49 20.38 -14.52
CA PRO A 540 -7.14 19.92 -15.74
C PRO A 540 -7.46 18.43 -15.66
N HIS A 541 -8.36 17.96 -16.53
CA HIS A 541 -8.61 16.53 -16.72
C HIS A 541 -7.37 15.87 -17.31
N PRO A 542 -6.70 14.93 -16.60
CA PRO A 542 -5.46 14.32 -17.08
C PRO A 542 -5.66 13.42 -18.30
N TYR A 543 -6.89 12.91 -18.50
CA TYR A 543 -7.23 11.96 -19.57
C TYR A 543 -8.42 12.45 -20.41
N PRO A 544 -8.24 13.47 -21.29
CA PRO A 544 -9.35 14.04 -22.08
C PRO A 544 -10.07 13.02 -22.98
N GLN A 545 -9.37 11.97 -23.40
CA GLN A 545 -9.91 10.86 -24.22
C GLN A 545 -10.93 9.99 -23.47
N LEU A 546 -11.05 10.13 -22.16
CA LEU A 546 -12.01 9.41 -21.33
C LEU A 546 -13.28 10.21 -21.03
N LYS A 547 -13.37 11.43 -21.48
CA LYS A 547 -14.61 12.21 -21.34
C LYS A 547 -15.78 11.49 -21.99
N GLY A 548 -16.90 11.48 -21.26
CA GLY A 548 -18.12 10.82 -21.69
C GLY A 548 -18.15 9.31 -21.52
N VAL A 549 -17.10 8.69 -20.95
CA VAL A 549 -17.16 7.28 -20.54
C VAL A 549 -18.34 7.14 -19.56
N GLN A 550 -19.29 6.28 -19.91
CA GLN A 550 -20.47 6.07 -19.10
C GLN A 550 -20.12 5.25 -17.86
N LYS A 551 -20.56 5.71 -16.69
CA LYS A 551 -20.34 5.05 -15.41
C LYS A 551 -21.65 4.80 -14.70
N GLN A 552 -21.84 3.57 -14.23
CA GLN A 552 -23.02 3.18 -13.48
C GLN A 552 -22.64 2.29 -12.30
N GLN A 553 -23.21 2.57 -11.12
CA GLN A 553 -23.14 1.68 -9.96
C GLN A 553 -24.21 0.59 -10.11
N LEU A 554 -23.78 -0.65 -10.30
CA LEU A 554 -24.67 -1.80 -10.30
C LEU A 554 -24.96 -2.28 -8.88
N ARG A 555 -26.19 -2.76 -8.66
CA ARG A 555 -26.63 -3.42 -7.43
C ARG A 555 -27.32 -4.71 -7.81
N TYR A 556 -26.93 -5.80 -7.21
CA TYR A 556 -27.45 -7.12 -7.50
C TYR A 556 -27.30 -8.03 -6.28
N LYS A 557 -27.92 -9.19 -6.30
CA LYS A 557 -27.85 -10.15 -5.19
C LYS A 557 -27.15 -11.42 -5.62
N ARG A 558 -26.36 -11.98 -4.72
CA ARG A 558 -25.88 -13.36 -4.79
C ARG A 558 -27.05 -14.31 -4.46
N ALA A 559 -26.96 -15.57 -4.89
CA ALA A 559 -28.07 -16.54 -4.74
C ALA A 559 -28.45 -16.80 -3.26
N ASP A 560 -27.52 -16.63 -2.33
CA ASP A 560 -27.75 -16.74 -0.88
C ASP A 560 -28.29 -15.45 -0.23
N GLY A 561 -28.60 -14.43 -1.06
CA GLY A 561 -29.22 -13.17 -0.66
C GLY A 561 -28.25 -12.08 -0.23
N VAL A 562 -26.92 -12.28 -0.31
CA VAL A 562 -25.93 -11.22 -0.05
C VAL A 562 -26.05 -10.14 -1.11
N ASP A 563 -26.17 -8.88 -0.69
CA ASP A 563 -26.16 -7.73 -1.59
C ASP A 563 -24.75 -7.52 -2.14
N LEU A 564 -24.66 -7.24 -3.45
CA LEU A 564 -23.40 -7.06 -4.15
C LEU A 564 -23.46 -5.79 -5.00
N THR A 565 -22.27 -5.22 -5.27
CA THR A 565 -22.12 -4.07 -6.14
C THR A 565 -21.00 -4.28 -7.16
N ALA A 566 -21.04 -3.53 -8.25
CA ALA A 566 -19.96 -3.37 -9.20
C ALA A 566 -20.04 -1.99 -9.85
N THR A 567 -18.93 -1.44 -10.29
CA THR A 567 -18.93 -0.27 -11.16
C THR A 567 -18.87 -0.74 -12.61
N LEU A 568 -19.91 -0.42 -13.38
CA LEU A 568 -19.96 -0.67 -14.81
C LEU A 568 -19.43 0.56 -15.55
N TYR A 569 -18.42 0.36 -16.40
CA TYR A 569 -17.99 1.36 -17.38
C TYR A 569 -18.35 0.88 -18.79
N LEU A 570 -18.86 1.81 -19.60
CA LEU A 570 -19.17 1.59 -21.01
C LEU A 570 -18.46 2.67 -21.85
N PRO A 571 -18.06 2.37 -23.11
CA PRO A 571 -17.45 3.35 -23.99
C PRO A 571 -18.32 4.60 -24.14
N ALA A 572 -17.70 5.77 -24.31
CA ALA A 572 -18.39 7.07 -24.35
C ALA A 572 -19.56 7.12 -25.37
N ASN A 573 -19.38 6.53 -26.54
CA ASN A 573 -20.35 6.56 -27.63
C ASN A 573 -21.21 5.30 -27.70
N TYR A 574 -21.15 4.42 -26.70
CA TYR A 574 -21.93 3.18 -26.71
C TYR A 574 -23.42 3.46 -26.53
N LYS A 575 -24.22 2.81 -27.39
CA LYS A 575 -25.67 2.78 -27.30
C LYS A 575 -26.14 1.33 -27.23
N LYS A 576 -27.14 1.05 -26.42
CA LYS A 576 -27.64 -0.31 -26.16
C LYS A 576 -28.09 -1.04 -27.43
N GLU A 577 -28.55 -0.31 -28.42
CA GLU A 577 -28.96 -0.82 -29.74
C GLU A 577 -27.82 -1.44 -30.53
N GLN A 578 -26.56 -1.15 -30.17
CA GLN A 578 -25.37 -1.76 -30.78
C GLN A 578 -25.14 -3.21 -30.29
N GLY A 579 -25.95 -3.67 -29.34
CA GLY A 579 -25.85 -4.99 -28.76
C GLY A 579 -24.82 -5.12 -27.63
N PRO A 580 -24.75 -6.27 -26.98
CA PRO A 580 -23.88 -6.50 -25.83
C PRO A 580 -22.40 -6.53 -26.22
N LEU A 581 -21.57 -6.00 -25.34
CA LEU A 581 -20.12 -5.85 -25.54
C LEU A 581 -19.33 -7.03 -24.97
N PRO A 582 -18.13 -7.34 -25.52
CA PRO A 582 -17.15 -8.14 -24.82
C PRO A 582 -16.85 -7.45 -23.49
N THR A 583 -16.68 -8.25 -22.44
CA THR A 583 -16.65 -7.71 -21.05
C THR A 583 -15.38 -8.15 -20.34
N PHE A 584 -14.80 -7.27 -19.53
CA PHE A 584 -13.70 -7.59 -18.66
C PHE A 584 -14.09 -7.30 -17.20
N LEU A 585 -14.15 -8.37 -16.38
CA LEU A 585 -14.42 -8.30 -14.95
C LEU A 585 -13.10 -8.19 -14.19
N TRP A 586 -13.02 -7.23 -13.28
CA TRP A 586 -11.87 -7.03 -12.41
C TRP A 586 -12.32 -6.91 -10.96
N ALA A 587 -11.75 -7.77 -10.09
CA ALA A 587 -12.18 -7.81 -8.69
C ALA A 587 -11.03 -8.22 -7.75
N TYR A 588 -11.30 -8.03 -6.46
CA TYR A 588 -10.44 -8.42 -5.36
C TYR A 588 -11.32 -8.96 -4.22
N PRO A 589 -11.21 -10.25 -3.83
CA PRO A 589 -12.00 -10.81 -2.76
C PRO A 589 -11.67 -10.20 -1.39
N ALA A 590 -12.64 -10.23 -0.49
CA ALA A 590 -12.45 -9.83 0.90
C ALA A 590 -13.26 -10.74 1.82
N GLU A 591 -12.66 -11.17 2.92
CA GLU A 591 -13.31 -12.00 3.93
C GLU A 591 -14.02 -11.16 4.98
N PHE A 592 -15.23 -11.58 5.37
CA PHE A 592 -16.09 -10.91 6.35
C PHE A 592 -16.57 -11.87 7.42
N LYS A 593 -16.78 -11.35 8.63
CA LYS A 593 -17.47 -12.05 9.73
C LYS A 593 -18.96 -11.67 9.84
N SER A 594 -19.45 -10.74 9.03
CA SER A 594 -20.84 -10.30 8.97
C SER A 594 -21.36 -10.25 7.53
N LYS A 595 -22.51 -10.87 7.29
CA LYS A 595 -23.22 -10.82 6.00
C LYS A 595 -23.73 -9.42 5.70
N GLU A 596 -24.19 -8.70 6.72
CA GLU A 596 -24.66 -7.34 6.61
C GLU A 596 -23.54 -6.38 6.21
N ALA A 597 -22.37 -6.50 6.85
CA ALA A 597 -21.21 -5.69 6.49
C ALA A 597 -20.69 -6.02 5.09
N ALA A 598 -20.68 -7.31 4.74
CA ALA A 598 -20.27 -7.77 3.41
C ALA A 598 -21.18 -7.24 2.28
N GLY A 599 -22.47 -7.05 2.57
CA GLY A 599 -23.48 -6.54 1.64
C GLY A 599 -23.56 -5.01 1.55
N GLN A 600 -22.76 -4.27 2.28
CA GLN A 600 -22.79 -2.81 2.26
C GLN A 600 -22.32 -2.24 0.92
N VAL A 601 -23.09 -1.26 0.42
CA VAL A 601 -22.77 -0.56 -0.82
C VAL A 601 -21.47 0.22 -0.68
N SER A 602 -20.60 0.15 -1.68
CA SER A 602 -19.35 0.91 -1.74
C SER A 602 -19.20 1.61 -3.09
N GLY A 603 -18.47 2.74 -3.07
CA GLY A 603 -18.26 3.58 -4.24
C GLY A 603 -19.41 4.54 -4.50
N SER A 604 -19.17 5.47 -5.44
CA SER A 604 -20.16 6.48 -5.84
C SER A 604 -20.15 6.63 -7.36
N PRO A 605 -21.33 6.75 -7.99
CA PRO A 605 -21.41 7.05 -9.42
C PRO A 605 -20.84 8.43 -9.77
N TYR A 606 -20.69 9.31 -8.78
CA TYR A 606 -20.22 10.69 -8.96
C TYR A 606 -18.70 10.86 -8.79
N GLN A 607 -17.98 9.80 -8.46
CA GLN A 607 -16.52 9.83 -8.42
C GLN A 607 -15.94 9.98 -9.82
N PHE A 608 -14.82 10.70 -9.91
CA PHE A 608 -14.06 10.86 -11.14
C PHE A 608 -13.67 9.51 -11.76
N ASN A 609 -13.69 9.42 -13.08
CA ASN A 609 -13.30 8.23 -13.82
C ASN A 609 -11.76 8.06 -13.77
N ARG A 610 -11.27 7.68 -12.60
CA ARG A 610 -9.83 7.37 -12.42
C ARG A 610 -9.50 6.10 -13.12
N ILE A 611 -8.84 6.25 -14.27
CA ILE A 611 -8.31 5.10 -14.96
C ILE A 611 -6.89 4.87 -14.49
N SER A 612 -6.76 3.85 -13.69
CA SER A 612 -5.47 3.33 -13.27
C SER A 612 -5.10 2.15 -14.14
N TYR A 613 -3.85 2.08 -14.58
CA TYR A 613 -3.29 0.88 -15.19
C TYR A 613 -3.32 -0.36 -14.26
N TRP A 614 -3.63 -0.16 -12.99
CA TRP A 614 -3.83 -1.21 -12.00
C TRP A 614 -5.16 -1.94 -12.15
N GLY A 615 -6.19 -1.29 -12.68
CA GLY A 615 -7.51 -1.83 -12.90
C GLY A 615 -7.81 -2.17 -14.37
N ALA A 616 -8.99 -2.68 -14.62
CA ALA A 616 -9.47 -3.01 -15.94
C ALA A 616 -10.05 -1.80 -16.69
N ALA A 617 -10.33 -0.69 -16.01
CA ALA A 617 -11.09 0.44 -16.54
C ALA A 617 -10.45 1.06 -17.81
N ALA A 618 -9.12 0.96 -17.96
CA ALA A 618 -8.41 1.37 -19.18
C ALA A 618 -8.96 0.73 -20.46
N PHE A 619 -9.42 -0.52 -20.39
CA PHE A 619 -9.89 -1.29 -21.53
C PHE A 619 -11.26 -0.87 -22.07
N VAL A 620 -11.95 0.06 -21.39
CA VAL A 620 -13.14 0.72 -21.94
C VAL A 620 -12.81 1.45 -23.24
N THR A 621 -11.58 1.98 -23.39
CA THR A 621 -11.08 2.61 -24.61
C THR A 621 -10.87 1.62 -25.76
N MET A 622 -10.78 0.34 -25.44
CA MET A 622 -10.64 -0.77 -26.39
C MET A 622 -11.99 -1.39 -26.77
N GLY A 623 -13.09 -0.80 -26.35
CA GLY A 623 -14.46 -1.23 -26.69
C GLY A 623 -14.99 -2.37 -25.84
N TYR A 624 -14.46 -2.55 -24.63
CA TYR A 624 -14.99 -3.48 -23.63
C TYR A 624 -16.02 -2.79 -22.72
N ALA A 625 -17.05 -3.51 -22.31
CA ALA A 625 -17.72 -3.21 -21.06
C ALA A 625 -16.84 -3.66 -19.88
N ILE A 626 -16.73 -2.83 -18.85
CA ILE A 626 -15.89 -3.17 -17.70
C ILE A 626 -16.76 -3.30 -16.44
N LEU A 627 -16.68 -4.47 -15.82
CA LEU A 627 -17.21 -4.70 -14.47
C LEU A 627 -16.06 -4.54 -13.48
N ASP A 628 -15.86 -3.32 -13.00
CA ASP A 628 -14.75 -2.95 -12.12
C ASP A 628 -15.17 -3.00 -10.65
N ASN A 629 -14.23 -3.41 -9.79
CA ASN A 629 -14.48 -3.56 -8.35
C ASN A 629 -15.77 -4.34 -8.04
N ALA A 630 -16.06 -5.40 -8.83
CA ALA A 630 -17.17 -6.28 -8.54
C ALA A 630 -17.00 -6.90 -7.13
N SER A 631 -18.00 -6.74 -6.27
CA SER A 631 -17.94 -7.26 -4.91
C SER A 631 -17.86 -8.78 -4.89
N ILE A 632 -16.82 -9.30 -4.26
CA ILE A 632 -16.58 -10.74 -4.06
C ILE A 632 -16.37 -10.99 -2.55
N PRO A 633 -17.41 -10.84 -1.72
CA PRO A 633 -17.29 -11.12 -0.30
C PRO A 633 -17.31 -12.63 -0.02
N ILE A 634 -16.39 -13.04 0.85
CA ILE A 634 -16.31 -14.38 1.43
C ILE A 634 -16.74 -14.26 2.89
N VAL A 635 -17.89 -14.81 3.22
CA VAL A 635 -18.55 -14.59 4.52
C VAL A 635 -18.46 -15.85 5.38
N GLY A 636 -18.04 -15.68 6.63
CA GLY A 636 -18.07 -16.73 7.65
C GLY A 636 -18.63 -16.18 8.95
N GLU A 637 -19.92 -16.42 9.19
CA GLU A 637 -20.62 -15.93 10.38
C GLU A 637 -20.45 -16.86 11.58
N GLY A 638 -20.43 -16.29 12.77
CA GLY A 638 -20.30 -17.04 14.02
C GLY A 638 -18.95 -17.80 14.06
N ASP A 639 -19.03 -19.09 14.34
CA ASP A 639 -17.88 -20.00 14.44
C ASP A 639 -17.37 -20.50 13.08
N LYS A 640 -18.04 -20.14 11.98
CA LYS A 640 -17.63 -20.53 10.63
C LYS A 640 -16.53 -19.62 10.14
N GLU A 641 -15.49 -20.25 9.57
CA GLU A 641 -14.44 -19.48 8.91
C GLU A 641 -14.80 -19.18 7.45
N PRO A 642 -14.55 -17.95 6.97
CA PRO A 642 -14.93 -17.56 5.61
C PRO A 642 -14.41 -18.51 4.54
N ASN A 643 -13.17 -18.99 4.70
CA ASN A 643 -12.48 -19.80 3.70
C ASN A 643 -12.97 -21.25 3.60
N ASP A 644 -13.82 -21.73 4.52
CA ASP A 644 -14.42 -23.08 4.43
C ASP A 644 -15.27 -23.24 3.16
N THR A 645 -15.86 -22.14 2.67
CA THR A 645 -16.68 -22.10 1.46
C THR A 645 -16.19 -21.06 0.44
N TYR A 646 -14.88 -20.81 0.41
CA TYR A 646 -14.27 -19.79 -0.46
C TYR A 646 -14.64 -19.96 -1.93
N VAL A 647 -14.42 -21.14 -2.50
CA VAL A 647 -14.61 -21.38 -3.95
C VAL A 647 -16.07 -21.21 -4.35
N GLU A 648 -16.99 -21.74 -3.55
CA GLU A 648 -18.43 -21.65 -3.80
C GLU A 648 -18.93 -20.20 -3.79
N GLN A 649 -18.53 -19.43 -2.77
CA GLN A 649 -18.91 -18.02 -2.64
C GLN A 649 -18.27 -17.17 -3.74
N LEU A 650 -17.02 -17.46 -4.09
CA LEU A 650 -16.30 -16.81 -5.16
C LEU A 650 -17.04 -16.95 -6.50
N VAL A 651 -17.34 -18.19 -6.89
CA VAL A 651 -18.05 -18.48 -8.15
C VAL A 651 -19.47 -17.88 -8.16
N ALA A 652 -20.19 -17.97 -7.06
CA ALA A 652 -21.54 -17.39 -6.94
C ALA A 652 -21.54 -15.86 -7.08
N SER A 653 -20.55 -15.17 -6.47
CA SER A 653 -20.41 -13.72 -6.58
C SER A 653 -20.07 -13.27 -8.00
N ALA A 654 -19.10 -13.93 -8.63
CA ALA A 654 -18.70 -13.64 -10.01
C ALA A 654 -19.85 -13.89 -11.00
N LYS A 655 -20.60 -15.00 -10.82
CA LYS A 655 -21.79 -15.29 -11.64
C LYS A 655 -22.84 -14.21 -11.49
N ALA A 656 -23.13 -13.77 -10.27
CA ALA A 656 -24.11 -12.73 -10.02
C ALA A 656 -23.76 -11.39 -10.70
N ALA A 657 -22.44 -11.04 -10.72
CA ALA A 657 -21.96 -9.84 -11.41
C ALA A 657 -22.16 -9.92 -12.93
N VAL A 658 -21.78 -11.04 -13.55
CA VAL A 658 -21.98 -11.28 -14.98
C VAL A 658 -23.46 -11.27 -15.35
N ASP A 659 -24.28 -12.01 -14.58
CA ASP A 659 -25.74 -12.08 -14.80
C ASP A 659 -26.39 -10.68 -14.70
N ALA A 660 -25.91 -9.81 -13.81
CA ALA A 660 -26.43 -8.44 -13.70
C ALA A 660 -26.17 -7.64 -14.99
N GLY A 661 -24.96 -7.71 -15.54
CA GLY A 661 -24.63 -7.06 -16.80
C GLY A 661 -25.39 -7.63 -18.01
N VAL A 662 -25.60 -8.95 -18.04
CA VAL A 662 -26.40 -9.63 -19.08
C VAL A 662 -27.87 -9.18 -19.02
N ARG A 663 -28.46 -9.14 -17.83
CA ARG A 663 -29.85 -8.62 -17.65
C ARG A 663 -30.01 -7.18 -18.12
N LEU A 664 -28.97 -6.36 -17.96
CA LEU A 664 -28.95 -5.00 -18.52
C LEU A 664 -28.84 -4.98 -20.06
N GLY A 665 -28.49 -6.10 -20.70
CA GLY A 665 -28.29 -6.19 -22.13
C GLY A 665 -27.00 -5.57 -22.65
N VAL A 666 -26.01 -5.33 -21.76
CA VAL A 666 -24.72 -4.69 -22.11
C VAL A 666 -23.54 -5.65 -22.05
N VAL A 667 -23.68 -6.79 -21.41
CA VAL A 667 -22.64 -7.83 -21.30
C VAL A 667 -22.97 -9.01 -22.20
N ASP A 668 -22.03 -9.38 -23.08
CA ASP A 668 -22.11 -10.61 -23.85
C ASP A 668 -21.57 -11.78 -23.01
N SER A 669 -22.46 -12.65 -22.53
CA SER A 669 -22.08 -13.80 -21.70
C SER A 669 -21.12 -14.78 -22.36
N ALA A 670 -21.05 -14.79 -23.70
CA ALA A 670 -20.13 -15.63 -24.46
C ALA A 670 -18.72 -15.02 -24.58
N ARG A 671 -18.54 -13.74 -24.22
CA ARG A 671 -17.29 -12.99 -24.37
C ARG A 671 -16.91 -12.26 -23.07
N VAL A 672 -16.80 -12.99 -21.96
CA VAL A 672 -16.40 -12.44 -20.68
C VAL A 672 -14.99 -12.92 -20.31
N GLY A 673 -14.09 -11.96 -20.03
CA GLY A 673 -12.78 -12.19 -19.43
C GLY A 673 -12.78 -11.81 -17.95
N VAL A 674 -11.85 -12.36 -17.18
CA VAL A 674 -11.65 -12.04 -15.76
C VAL A 674 -10.20 -11.72 -15.46
N GLY A 675 -9.95 -10.82 -14.51
CA GLY A 675 -8.60 -10.53 -14.09
C GLY A 675 -8.51 -9.98 -12.68
N GLY A 676 -7.29 -9.92 -12.18
CA GLY A 676 -6.99 -9.38 -10.87
C GLY A 676 -5.50 -9.34 -10.58
N HIS A 677 -5.15 -8.61 -9.54
CA HIS A 677 -3.79 -8.50 -9.02
C HIS A 677 -3.71 -9.09 -7.61
N SER A 678 -2.59 -9.72 -7.25
CA SER A 678 -2.37 -10.26 -5.90
C SER A 678 -3.45 -11.30 -5.52
N TYR A 679 -4.26 -11.06 -4.50
CA TYR A 679 -5.38 -11.92 -4.15
C TYR A 679 -6.47 -11.97 -5.25
N GLY A 680 -6.59 -10.91 -6.06
CA GLY A 680 -7.41 -10.92 -7.28
C GLY A 680 -6.86 -11.84 -8.37
N ALA A 681 -5.55 -12.04 -8.48
CA ALA A 681 -4.94 -13.02 -9.37
C ALA A 681 -5.21 -14.46 -8.90
N PHE A 682 -5.14 -14.70 -7.61
CA PHE A 682 -5.55 -15.94 -6.98
C PHE A 682 -7.04 -16.26 -7.24
N MET A 683 -7.91 -15.25 -7.08
CA MET A 683 -9.31 -15.31 -7.47
C MET A 683 -9.49 -15.70 -8.94
N THR A 684 -8.79 -15.01 -9.84
CA THR A 684 -8.86 -15.25 -11.29
C THR A 684 -8.54 -16.70 -11.63
N ALA A 685 -7.44 -17.23 -11.09
CA ALA A 685 -7.05 -18.62 -11.30
C ALA A 685 -8.10 -19.61 -10.77
N ASN A 686 -8.68 -19.37 -9.59
CA ASN A 686 -9.75 -20.18 -9.04
C ASN A 686 -11.04 -20.13 -9.89
N LEU A 687 -11.45 -18.94 -10.34
CA LEU A 687 -12.63 -18.77 -11.19
C LEU A 687 -12.52 -19.54 -12.50
N LEU A 688 -11.34 -19.51 -13.16
CA LEU A 688 -11.10 -20.26 -14.41
C LEU A 688 -11.03 -21.78 -14.18
N THR A 689 -10.58 -22.21 -12.99
CA THR A 689 -10.47 -23.62 -12.64
C THR A 689 -11.83 -24.22 -12.26
N HIS A 690 -12.65 -23.47 -11.51
CA HIS A 690 -13.88 -23.97 -10.90
C HIS A 690 -15.18 -23.52 -11.57
N SER A 691 -15.10 -22.73 -12.67
CA SER A 691 -16.29 -22.30 -13.41
C SER A 691 -16.05 -22.28 -14.91
N LYS A 692 -17.14 -22.14 -15.69
CA LYS A 692 -17.14 -21.93 -17.14
C LYS A 692 -17.62 -20.54 -17.53
N LEU A 693 -17.60 -19.61 -16.58
CA LEU A 693 -18.11 -18.24 -16.76
C LEU A 693 -17.24 -17.39 -17.70
N PHE A 694 -15.95 -17.72 -17.79
CA PHE A 694 -14.96 -16.85 -18.43
C PHE A 694 -14.24 -17.54 -19.59
N ARG A 695 -14.03 -16.79 -20.66
CA ARG A 695 -13.32 -17.25 -21.86
C ARG A 695 -11.80 -17.23 -21.70
N GLY A 696 -11.28 -16.42 -20.81
CA GLY A 696 -9.86 -16.32 -20.48
C GLY A 696 -9.64 -15.38 -19.31
N GLY A 697 -8.43 -15.42 -18.77
CA GLY A 697 -8.10 -14.59 -17.61
C GLY A 697 -6.70 -14.01 -17.64
N ILE A 698 -6.52 -13.01 -16.78
CA ILE A 698 -5.25 -12.30 -16.57
C ILE A 698 -4.99 -12.25 -15.06
N ALA A 699 -3.92 -12.88 -14.60
CA ALA A 699 -3.54 -12.99 -13.21
C ALA A 699 -2.16 -12.34 -12.97
N ARG A 700 -2.13 -11.26 -12.16
CA ARG A 700 -0.89 -10.50 -11.90
C ARG A 700 -0.41 -10.69 -10.48
N SER A 701 0.85 -11.10 -10.29
CA SER A 701 1.56 -11.26 -9.01
C SER A 701 0.75 -12.02 -7.95
N GLY A 702 0.21 -13.20 -8.33
CA GLY A 702 -0.65 -14.02 -7.44
C GLY A 702 0.12 -15.05 -6.63
N ALA A 703 -0.54 -15.60 -5.60
CA ALA A 703 -0.08 -16.75 -4.84
C ALA A 703 -0.97 -17.94 -5.15
N TYR A 704 -0.50 -18.87 -5.96
CA TYR A 704 -1.32 -19.96 -6.52
C TYR A 704 -1.23 -21.28 -5.73
N ASN A 705 -0.26 -21.41 -4.83
CA ASN A 705 -0.09 -22.54 -3.93
C ASN A 705 -0.02 -22.07 -2.48
N ARG A 706 -1.11 -22.26 -1.73
CA ARG A 706 -1.20 -21.83 -0.33
C ARG A 706 -0.42 -22.70 0.64
N THR A 707 0.02 -23.89 0.23
CA THR A 707 0.92 -24.71 1.08
C THR A 707 2.30 -24.05 1.26
N LEU A 708 2.65 -23.06 0.42
CA LEU A 708 3.85 -22.22 0.59
C LEU A 708 3.65 -21.10 1.63
N THR A 709 2.44 -20.92 2.15
CA THR A 709 2.12 -20.00 3.25
C THR A 709 1.43 -20.77 4.40
N PRO A 710 2.11 -21.74 5.02
CA PRO A 710 1.46 -22.78 5.85
C PRO A 710 0.95 -22.25 7.20
N PHE A 711 1.29 -21.04 7.60
CA PHE A 711 0.86 -20.44 8.87
C PHE A 711 -0.25 -19.40 8.73
N GLY A 712 -0.90 -19.34 7.56
CA GLY A 712 -1.99 -18.43 7.27
C GLY A 712 -1.75 -17.57 6.02
N PHE A 713 -2.83 -17.01 5.52
CA PHE A 713 -2.82 -16.08 4.38
C PHE A 713 -4.11 -15.24 4.40
N GLN A 714 -4.03 -13.99 4.02
CA GLN A 714 -5.16 -13.06 4.11
C GLN A 714 -5.79 -13.11 5.52
N ASN A 715 -7.06 -13.40 5.64
CA ASN A 715 -7.74 -13.56 6.92
C ASN A 715 -7.77 -15.01 7.44
N GLU A 716 -7.15 -15.98 6.75
CA GLU A 716 -7.01 -17.34 7.26
C GLU A 716 -5.93 -17.42 8.34
N GLN A 717 -6.31 -17.79 9.56
CA GLN A 717 -5.42 -17.89 10.71
C GLN A 717 -5.07 -19.34 11.07
N ARG A 718 -5.81 -20.31 10.53
CA ARG A 718 -5.48 -21.74 10.73
C ARG A 718 -4.24 -22.07 9.91
N THR A 719 -3.38 -22.87 10.49
CA THR A 719 -2.23 -23.42 9.78
C THR A 719 -2.65 -24.48 8.76
N TYR A 720 -1.78 -24.79 7.80
CA TYR A 720 -2.02 -25.89 6.85
C TYR A 720 -2.41 -27.20 7.57
N TRP A 721 -1.72 -27.54 8.65
CA TRP A 721 -1.97 -28.77 9.41
C TRP A 721 -3.28 -28.76 10.21
N GLN A 722 -3.85 -27.61 10.47
CA GLN A 722 -5.18 -27.45 11.09
C GLN A 722 -6.33 -27.49 10.08
N ALA A 723 -6.10 -27.06 8.83
CA ALA A 723 -7.11 -26.98 7.80
C ALA A 723 -6.58 -27.40 6.41
N PRO A 724 -5.99 -28.62 6.25
CA PRO A 724 -5.34 -29.03 5.00
C PRO A 724 -6.30 -29.00 3.80
N ASP A 725 -7.55 -29.38 3.99
CA ASP A 725 -8.55 -29.42 2.93
C ASP A 725 -8.86 -28.01 2.37
N VAL A 726 -8.91 -27.00 3.26
CA VAL A 726 -9.09 -25.59 2.84
C VAL A 726 -7.92 -25.14 1.98
N TYR A 727 -6.69 -25.36 2.45
CA TYR A 727 -5.48 -24.97 1.71
C TYR A 727 -5.39 -25.67 0.34
N ASN A 728 -5.68 -26.96 0.28
CA ASN A 728 -5.62 -27.74 -0.95
C ASN A 728 -6.74 -27.33 -1.93
N LYS A 729 -7.97 -27.18 -1.45
CA LYS A 729 -9.13 -26.81 -2.26
C LYS A 729 -8.98 -25.39 -2.84
N MET A 730 -8.50 -24.45 -2.04
CA MET A 730 -8.30 -23.08 -2.47
C MET A 730 -7.12 -22.90 -3.41
N SER A 731 -6.11 -23.78 -3.40
CA SER A 731 -4.90 -23.62 -4.20
C SER A 731 -5.15 -23.95 -5.68
N PRO A 732 -5.11 -22.98 -6.60
CA PRO A 732 -5.23 -23.26 -8.04
C PRO A 732 -4.17 -24.25 -8.55
N PHE A 733 -2.98 -24.23 -7.94
CA PHE A 733 -1.90 -25.17 -8.25
C PHE A 733 -2.33 -26.63 -8.08
N MET A 734 -3.05 -26.96 -7.01
CA MET A 734 -3.54 -28.33 -6.73
C MET A 734 -4.65 -28.77 -7.69
N ASN A 735 -5.18 -27.84 -8.47
CA ASN A 735 -6.27 -28.08 -9.42
C ASN A 735 -5.88 -27.66 -10.87
N ALA A 736 -4.57 -27.59 -11.15
CA ALA A 736 -4.04 -27.11 -12.46
C ALA A 736 -4.49 -27.98 -13.65
N ASP A 737 -4.70 -29.27 -13.45
CA ASP A 737 -5.21 -30.22 -14.43
C ASP A 737 -6.65 -29.93 -14.89
N LYS A 738 -7.42 -29.21 -14.05
CA LYS A 738 -8.80 -28.79 -14.35
C LYS A 738 -8.89 -27.53 -15.20
N MET A 739 -7.80 -26.78 -15.33
CA MET A 739 -7.77 -25.51 -16.08
C MET A 739 -8.01 -25.77 -17.58
N LYS A 740 -9.09 -25.18 -18.12
CA LYS A 740 -9.43 -25.30 -19.56
C LYS A 740 -9.45 -23.95 -20.28
N SER A 741 -9.58 -22.85 -19.54
CA SER A 741 -9.60 -21.52 -20.11
C SER A 741 -8.19 -20.93 -20.19
N PRO A 742 -7.86 -20.15 -21.24
CA PRO A 742 -6.56 -19.49 -21.37
C PRO A 742 -6.24 -18.58 -20.21
N LEU A 743 -5.01 -18.64 -19.68
CA LEU A 743 -4.54 -17.81 -18.54
C LEU A 743 -3.20 -17.13 -18.84
N LEU A 744 -3.20 -15.80 -18.80
CA LEU A 744 -2.00 -14.98 -18.81
C LEU A 744 -1.55 -14.71 -17.37
N LEU A 745 -0.30 -15.08 -17.06
CA LEU A 745 0.38 -14.80 -15.79
C LEU A 745 1.38 -13.68 -16.03
N ILE A 746 1.33 -12.61 -15.22
CA ILE A 746 2.32 -11.52 -15.22
C ILE A 746 2.84 -11.37 -13.81
N HIS A 747 4.17 -11.26 -13.60
CA HIS A 747 4.76 -11.17 -12.27
C HIS A 747 5.99 -10.26 -12.25
N GLY A 748 6.13 -9.46 -11.21
CA GLY A 748 7.35 -8.69 -10.96
C GLY A 748 8.49 -9.60 -10.51
N GLU A 749 9.62 -9.59 -11.20
CA GLU A 749 10.76 -10.48 -10.91
C GLU A 749 11.34 -10.26 -9.51
N ALA A 750 11.23 -9.03 -9.00
CA ALA A 750 11.70 -8.63 -7.68
C ALA A 750 10.57 -8.56 -6.63
N ASP A 751 9.46 -9.26 -6.85
CA ASP A 751 8.34 -9.29 -5.88
C ASP A 751 8.80 -9.85 -4.53
N ASN A 752 8.69 -9.02 -3.49
CA ASN A 752 9.04 -9.35 -2.10
C ASN A 752 7.84 -9.34 -1.16
N ASN A 753 6.62 -9.24 -1.69
CA ASN A 753 5.42 -9.32 -0.88
C ASN A 753 5.24 -10.75 -0.35
N THR A 754 5.04 -10.87 0.95
CA THR A 754 4.94 -12.15 1.63
C THR A 754 3.84 -13.03 1.02
N GLY A 755 4.23 -14.20 0.54
CA GLY A 755 3.33 -15.21 -0.04
C GLY A 755 3.16 -15.13 -1.56
N THR A 756 3.52 -14.02 -2.22
CA THR A 756 3.38 -13.85 -3.67
C THR A 756 4.73 -13.83 -4.42
N PHE A 757 5.75 -14.49 -3.90
CA PHE A 757 7.06 -14.52 -4.56
C PHE A 757 6.98 -15.11 -5.97
N PRO A 758 7.90 -14.72 -6.89
CA PRO A 758 7.89 -15.14 -8.30
C PRO A 758 7.78 -16.65 -8.50
N ILE A 759 8.32 -17.46 -7.58
CA ILE A 759 8.21 -18.93 -7.58
C ILE A 759 6.75 -19.43 -7.66
N GLN A 760 5.78 -18.66 -7.14
CA GLN A 760 4.36 -18.99 -7.22
C GLN A 760 3.88 -19.07 -8.68
N SER A 761 4.19 -18.05 -9.48
CA SER A 761 3.84 -18.00 -10.90
C SER A 761 4.64 -19.01 -11.72
N GLU A 762 5.92 -19.14 -11.44
CA GLU A 762 6.79 -20.09 -12.15
C GLU A 762 6.30 -21.52 -12.02
N ARG A 763 6.03 -21.98 -10.78
CA ARG A 763 5.57 -23.33 -10.51
C ARG A 763 4.17 -23.58 -11.04
N TYR A 764 3.28 -22.58 -10.93
CA TYR A 764 1.93 -22.72 -11.46
C TYR A 764 1.91 -22.76 -13.00
N TYR A 765 2.70 -21.94 -13.68
CA TYR A 765 2.89 -22.01 -15.14
C TYR A 765 3.36 -23.39 -15.58
N ASN A 766 4.36 -23.99 -14.90
CA ASN A 766 4.86 -25.31 -15.22
C ASN A 766 3.78 -26.40 -15.02
N ALA A 767 2.97 -26.31 -13.97
CA ALA A 767 1.86 -27.23 -13.74
C ALA A 767 0.79 -27.11 -14.85
N LEU A 768 0.41 -25.89 -15.21
CA LEU A 768 -0.54 -25.61 -16.28
C LEU A 768 -0.04 -26.12 -17.64
N LYS A 769 1.22 -25.83 -17.98
CA LYS A 769 1.88 -26.30 -19.20
C LYS A 769 1.91 -27.82 -19.26
N GLY A 770 2.32 -28.47 -18.16
CA GLY A 770 2.37 -29.93 -18.05
C GLY A 770 1.00 -30.60 -18.18
N SER A 771 -0.07 -29.91 -17.80
CA SER A 771 -1.46 -30.35 -17.92
C SER A 771 -2.12 -29.97 -19.27
N GLY A 772 -1.37 -29.35 -20.19
CA GLY A 772 -1.85 -28.98 -21.53
C GLY A 772 -2.77 -27.76 -21.57
N ALA A 773 -2.75 -26.90 -20.56
CA ALA A 773 -3.52 -25.67 -20.54
C ALA A 773 -2.89 -24.60 -21.46
N THR A 774 -3.73 -23.75 -22.06
CA THR A 774 -3.28 -22.57 -22.79
C THR A 774 -2.85 -21.52 -21.78
N THR A 775 -1.55 -21.24 -21.70
CA THR A 775 -1.00 -20.31 -20.70
C THR A 775 0.23 -19.58 -21.21
N LYS A 776 0.43 -18.36 -20.73
CA LYS A 776 1.63 -17.55 -20.94
C LYS A 776 2.10 -17.00 -19.61
N LEU A 777 3.42 -16.94 -19.38
CA LEU A 777 4.05 -16.32 -18.23
C LEU A 777 4.96 -15.18 -18.70
N VAL A 778 4.79 -14.01 -18.10
CA VAL A 778 5.60 -12.82 -18.34
C VAL A 778 6.20 -12.38 -17.02
N PHE A 779 7.52 -12.37 -16.92
CA PHE A 779 8.24 -11.72 -15.83
C PHE A 779 8.63 -10.29 -16.23
N LEU A 780 8.42 -9.35 -15.32
CA LEU A 780 8.82 -7.96 -15.50
C LEU A 780 10.09 -7.71 -14.68
N PRO A 781 11.25 -7.53 -15.34
CA PRO A 781 12.53 -7.33 -14.66
C PRO A 781 12.48 -6.15 -13.69
N TYR A 782 13.17 -6.29 -12.55
CA TYR A 782 13.25 -5.29 -11.47
C TYR A 782 11.92 -4.88 -10.83
N GLU A 783 10.77 -5.26 -11.36
CA GLU A 783 9.47 -4.91 -10.75
C GLU A 783 9.23 -5.67 -9.46
N SER A 784 8.69 -4.97 -8.46
CA SER A 784 8.27 -5.52 -7.18
C SER A 784 6.84 -6.06 -7.27
N HIS A 785 6.14 -6.17 -6.13
CA HIS A 785 4.72 -6.57 -6.11
C HIS A 785 3.84 -5.61 -6.90
N GLY A 786 4.15 -4.31 -6.85
CA GLY A 786 3.55 -3.26 -7.67
C GLY A 786 4.50 -2.87 -8.81
N TYR A 787 3.98 -2.81 -10.05
CA TYR A 787 4.77 -2.44 -11.23
C TYR A 787 4.80 -0.93 -11.39
N THR A 788 5.95 -0.37 -11.69
CA THR A 788 6.15 1.08 -11.67
C THR A 788 6.86 1.63 -12.89
N ALA A 789 7.78 0.88 -13.53
CA ALA A 789 8.51 1.39 -14.69
C ALA A 789 7.59 1.56 -15.90
N LYS A 790 7.78 2.67 -16.59
CA LYS A 790 7.01 3.01 -17.78
C LYS A 790 7.02 1.88 -18.83
N GLU A 791 8.19 1.32 -19.11
CA GLU A 791 8.35 0.24 -20.08
C GLU A 791 7.62 -1.03 -19.62
N SER A 792 7.72 -1.38 -18.35
CA SER A 792 7.00 -2.52 -17.75
C SER A 792 5.49 -2.35 -17.85
N LEU A 793 4.99 -1.14 -17.53
CA LEU A 793 3.56 -0.84 -17.58
C LEU A 793 3.01 -0.88 -19.01
N LEU A 794 3.74 -0.32 -19.96
CA LEU A 794 3.36 -0.35 -21.37
C LEU A 794 3.33 -1.80 -21.90
N HIS A 795 4.38 -2.58 -21.60
CA HIS A 795 4.46 -3.99 -22.01
C HIS A 795 3.35 -4.83 -21.37
N MET A 796 3.09 -4.64 -20.08
CA MET A 796 1.97 -5.28 -19.37
C MET A 796 0.63 -5.01 -20.07
N LEU A 797 0.35 -3.76 -20.40
CA LEU A 797 -0.90 -3.39 -21.08
C LEU A 797 -0.97 -3.96 -22.50
N TRP A 798 0.17 -4.05 -23.20
CA TRP A 798 0.25 -4.69 -24.51
C TRP A 798 -0.10 -6.17 -24.41
N GLU A 799 0.48 -6.91 -23.47
CA GLU A 799 0.20 -8.32 -23.23
C GLU A 799 -1.28 -8.55 -22.86
N MET A 800 -1.80 -7.72 -21.95
CA MET A 800 -3.20 -7.80 -21.54
C MET A 800 -4.15 -7.55 -22.71
N ASN A 801 -3.87 -6.52 -23.53
CA ASN A 801 -4.70 -6.19 -24.69
C ASN A 801 -4.69 -7.34 -25.72
N GLY A 802 -3.52 -7.84 -26.07
CA GLY A 802 -3.39 -8.95 -27.03
C GLY A 802 -4.09 -10.23 -26.55
N TRP A 803 -3.99 -10.52 -25.24
CA TRP A 803 -4.65 -11.68 -24.63
C TRP A 803 -6.17 -11.55 -24.66
N LEU A 804 -6.69 -10.39 -24.26
CA LEU A 804 -8.13 -10.12 -24.29
C LEU A 804 -8.69 -10.11 -25.72
N ASP A 805 -7.99 -9.51 -26.66
CA ASP A 805 -8.41 -9.53 -28.09
C ASP A 805 -8.47 -10.95 -28.64
N THR A 806 -7.48 -11.78 -28.32
CA THR A 806 -7.38 -13.14 -28.86
C THR A 806 -8.41 -14.09 -28.28
N TYR A 807 -8.61 -14.05 -26.96
CA TYR A 807 -9.38 -15.08 -26.26
C TYR A 807 -10.76 -14.62 -25.78
N VAL A 808 -11.00 -13.32 -25.66
CA VAL A 808 -12.26 -12.79 -25.15
C VAL A 808 -13.05 -12.06 -26.24
N LYS A 809 -12.44 -11.07 -26.91
CA LYS A 809 -13.15 -10.22 -27.88
C LYS A 809 -13.41 -10.94 -29.20
N ASN A 810 -12.39 -11.61 -29.76
CA ASN A 810 -12.41 -12.32 -31.03
C ASN A 810 -12.02 -13.81 -30.82
N PRO A 811 -12.78 -14.58 -30.02
CA PRO A 811 -12.39 -15.95 -29.71
C PRO A 811 -12.33 -16.77 -30.99
N LYS A 812 -11.12 -17.05 -31.48
CA LYS A 812 -10.93 -18.09 -32.49
C LYS A 812 -11.39 -19.39 -31.86
N ALA A 813 -12.09 -20.23 -32.64
CA ALA A 813 -12.42 -21.56 -32.16
C ALA A 813 -11.11 -22.23 -31.72
N VAL A 814 -11.00 -22.52 -30.40
CA VAL A 814 -9.85 -23.29 -29.90
C VAL A 814 -9.96 -24.63 -30.54
N ALA A 815 -9.03 -24.98 -31.45
CA ALA A 815 -8.95 -26.30 -32.00
C ALA A 815 -8.85 -27.30 -30.87
N PRO A 816 -9.70 -28.35 -30.81
CA PRO A 816 -9.63 -29.33 -29.74
C PRO A 816 -8.22 -29.90 -29.70
N ALA A 817 -7.55 -29.87 -28.57
CA ALA A 817 -6.29 -30.55 -28.32
C ALA A 817 -6.52 -32.04 -28.58
N GLY A 818 -6.07 -32.55 -29.74
CA GLY A 818 -6.22 -33.98 -30.04
C GLY A 818 -6.46 -34.36 -31.52
N GLN A 819 -5.95 -33.60 -32.50
CA GLN A 819 -5.76 -34.14 -33.86
C GLN A 819 -4.31 -33.91 -34.33
N ALA A 820 -3.36 -34.42 -33.59
CA ALA A 820 -2.09 -34.82 -34.18
C ALA A 820 -2.38 -36.11 -34.99
N GLY A 821 -2.15 -36.01 -36.31
CA GLY A 821 -2.59 -36.91 -37.30
C GLY A 821 -2.49 -38.40 -36.97
N LYS A 822 -3.58 -39.11 -37.26
CA LYS A 822 -3.53 -40.51 -37.63
C LYS A 822 -2.76 -40.57 -38.98
N LEU A 823 -1.49 -40.89 -38.92
CA LEU A 823 -0.76 -41.39 -40.05
C LEU A 823 -1.38 -42.75 -40.39
N GLY A 824 -2.04 -42.79 -41.53
CA GLY A 824 -2.65 -43.97 -42.09
C GLY A 824 -1.63 -45.11 -42.23
N GLY A 825 -1.90 -46.25 -41.66
CA GLY A 825 -1.33 -47.50 -42.01
C GLY A 825 -1.91 -47.91 -43.38
N GLY A 826 -1.11 -47.81 -44.41
CA GLY A 826 -1.33 -48.47 -45.71
C GLY A 826 -0.48 -49.69 -45.79
N LYS A 827 -1.08 -50.78 -46.21
CA LYS A 827 -0.61 -52.16 -46.38
C LYS A 827 0.79 -52.25 -47.00
#